data_534b7c23370a02ac470c271657868eb7
#
_entry.id   534b7c23370a02ac470c271657868eb7
#
_cell.length_a   1.000
_cell.length_b   1.000
_cell.length_c   1.000
_cell.angle_alpha   90.00
_cell.angle_beta   90.00
_cell.angle_gamma   90.00
#
_symmetry.space_group_name_H-M   'P 1'
#
loop_
_entity.id
_entity.type
_entity.pdbx_description
1 polymer ?
#
loop_
_entity_poly.entity_id
_entity_poly.type
_entity_poly.pdbx_seq_one_letter_code
_entity_poly.pdbx_strand_id
1 'polypeptide(L)'
;MMEYEIFKGVVGEKFKEFLPEKYQDAQVEIRPVDKVNRTLDGLSIRVNEPGMNISPTIYVNHMYEDYVTNYMPGKEYGTARFENPQRVNSILMDKDENFNRILSQNVKMSLDFRRLKLNGNILICGGSGAGKTFYEVKPNLMQMPHNCSFICTDPKGEILRSCGQMLKDNGYNVKVINLLEMDKSDCYNPFSYIREETDIVKLITNLIANTTPKGSTPSDPFWEKAEGLFLQAIFYYVWLEEKPSRRNFETVLQLLGEAEVTQQGKPSHLDVRMKFLEENNPLGPNHPAVKQYNKCMRGAGDTVRSIIISANSRLAFLENKQVLRLLSKDELNLADIGIGVNGDGETKTALFCVIPDSDKSYNFIIGMLYTQIFQELYYQADFNCGGRLPIHVTFMLDEFANVALPDDYCSLLSTMRSREISSIIIIQNFAQLKALFKDTWETVPGNCDTFIYLGGNEQSTHKYVSELLGKGTIDKKSSGETKGRQGSSSRNYDVLGRELFTPDEVRKLDNKKCIIFIRGFDPIMDNKYIPFAHPMFKQTADGGGKPYVHHMSSNNEVVGPPYEILSQKALEHYKQLKEKGENVYIDKLTYEEFMMIGDKELGWRFQMLDEQEQKDRFNAEQGQELEYSEESEITDKRKELPKIDGKDTILRRMAQWEFTKEQQEEAQKAMIVGVPENKILEYFYPDVEVEEMRQVRENFEKASA
;
A
#
# COMPACT_ATOMS: atom_id res chain seq x y z
N MET A 1 44.72 -25.77 20.74
CA MET A 1 45.42 -25.43 22.00
C MET A 1 46.00 -24.01 21.97
N MET A 2 46.75 -23.65 20.93
CA MET A 2 47.37 -22.32 20.81
C MET A 2 46.31 -21.19 20.68
N GLU A 3 45.27 -21.39 19.92
CA GLU A 3 44.13 -20.45 19.74
C GLU A 3 43.40 -20.20 21.09
N TYR A 4 43.21 -21.26 21.88
CA TYR A 4 42.57 -21.15 23.18
C TYR A 4 43.40 -20.32 24.17
N GLU A 5 44.71 -20.50 24.21
CA GLU A 5 45.58 -19.74 25.13
C GLU A 5 45.64 -18.24 24.73
N ILE A 6 45.64 -17.92 23.44
CA ILE A 6 45.54 -16.52 22.94
C ILE A 6 44.21 -15.90 23.37
N PHE A 7 43.11 -16.59 23.10
CA PHE A 7 41.77 -16.13 23.47
C PHE A 7 41.63 -15.94 24.98
N LYS A 8 42.10 -16.90 25.76
CA LYS A 8 42.14 -16.83 27.21
C LYS A 8 42.98 -15.63 27.72
N GLY A 9 44.12 -15.36 27.08
CA GLY A 9 44.96 -14.22 27.41
C GLY A 9 44.24 -12.89 27.17
N VAL A 10 43.69 -12.69 26.00
CA VAL A 10 42.98 -11.44 25.62
C VAL A 10 41.72 -11.21 26.48
N VAL A 11 40.93 -12.24 26.71
CA VAL A 11 39.74 -12.15 27.58
C VAL A 11 40.15 -11.88 29.04
N GLY A 12 41.21 -12.53 29.51
CA GLY A 12 41.72 -12.36 30.86
C GLY A 12 42.26 -10.95 31.12
N GLU A 13 42.99 -10.37 30.18
CA GLU A 13 43.48 -8.99 30.27
C GLU A 13 42.34 -7.98 30.27
N LYS A 14 41.43 -8.06 29.31
CA LYS A 14 40.27 -7.18 29.29
C LYS A 14 39.40 -7.32 30.53
N PHE A 15 39.20 -8.52 31.00
CA PHE A 15 38.40 -8.75 32.20
C PHE A 15 39.00 -8.12 33.45
N LYS A 16 40.32 -8.15 33.59
CA LYS A 16 41.02 -7.47 34.69
C LYS A 16 40.86 -5.96 34.68
N GLU A 17 40.83 -5.34 33.49
CA GLU A 17 40.59 -3.89 33.35
C GLU A 17 39.20 -3.44 33.83
N PHE A 18 38.21 -4.32 33.75
CA PHE A 18 36.81 -4.00 34.08
C PHE A 18 36.33 -4.58 35.42
N LEU A 19 37.19 -5.30 36.17
CA LEU A 19 36.84 -5.79 37.49
C LEU A 19 36.58 -4.62 38.45
N PRO A 20 35.44 -4.61 39.14
CA PRO A 20 35.22 -3.64 40.23
C PRO A 20 36.35 -3.71 41.26
N GLU A 21 36.73 -2.57 41.85
CA GLU A 21 37.85 -2.45 42.83
C GLU A 21 37.80 -3.53 43.90
N LYS A 22 36.61 -3.93 44.36
CA LYS A 22 36.45 -4.99 45.39
C LYS A 22 36.92 -6.39 44.97
N TYR A 23 37.16 -6.62 43.68
CA TYR A 23 37.58 -7.91 43.12
C TYR A 23 38.99 -7.88 42.53
N GLN A 24 39.75 -6.77 42.65
CA GLN A 24 41.09 -6.64 42.07
C GLN A 24 42.09 -7.69 42.59
N ASP A 25 41.92 -8.14 43.84
CA ASP A 25 42.75 -9.17 44.45
C ASP A 25 42.19 -10.59 44.32
N ALA A 26 41.05 -10.74 43.64
CA ALA A 26 40.40 -12.04 43.46
C ALA A 26 41.12 -12.92 42.44
N GLN A 27 41.19 -14.24 42.69
CA GLN A 27 41.68 -15.18 41.70
C GLN A 27 40.66 -15.37 40.60
N VAL A 28 41.04 -15.04 39.37
CA VAL A 28 40.23 -15.23 38.18
C VAL A 28 40.56 -16.56 37.52
N GLU A 29 39.62 -17.49 37.51
CA GLU A 29 39.76 -18.79 36.87
C GLU A 29 38.99 -18.77 35.51
N ILE A 30 39.71 -19.03 34.41
CA ILE A 30 39.14 -19.09 33.06
C ILE A 30 39.20 -20.55 32.60
N ARG A 31 38.03 -21.13 32.30
CA ARG A 31 37.91 -22.51 31.81
C ARG A 31 37.15 -22.58 30.51
N PRO A 32 37.54 -23.48 29.57
CA PRO A 32 36.75 -23.78 28.41
C PRO A 32 35.41 -24.44 28.79
N VAL A 33 34.33 -24.09 28.08
CA VAL A 33 33.04 -24.70 28.25
C VAL A 33 32.61 -25.31 26.92
N ASP A 34 32.56 -26.63 26.89
CA ASP A 34 32.11 -27.40 25.76
C ASP A 34 30.68 -27.95 26.05
N LYS A 35 29.69 -27.58 25.25
CA LYS A 35 28.30 -27.99 25.49
C LYS A 35 27.80 -29.13 24.61
N VAL A 36 28.29 -29.35 23.39
CA VAL A 36 27.59 -30.24 22.48
C VAL A 36 28.46 -31.15 21.62
N ASN A 37 29.68 -30.77 21.18
CA ASN A 37 30.45 -31.54 20.20
C ASN A 37 31.95 -31.62 20.45
N ARG A 38 32.44 -31.40 21.67
CA ARG A 38 33.85 -31.28 21.99
C ARG A 38 34.63 -30.17 21.25
N THR A 39 33.88 -29.19 20.69
CA THR A 39 34.40 -27.93 20.18
C THR A 39 34.22 -26.85 21.25
N LEU A 40 35.18 -25.95 21.33
CA LEU A 40 35.16 -24.86 22.32
C LEU A 40 33.98 -23.91 22.00
N ASP A 41 32.89 -24.02 22.75
CA ASP A 41 31.74 -23.14 22.62
C ASP A 41 31.92 -21.78 23.32
N GLY A 42 32.96 -21.64 24.16
CA GLY A 42 33.23 -20.41 24.84
C GLY A 42 34.12 -20.62 26.09
N LEU A 43 34.22 -19.58 26.89
CA LEU A 43 34.95 -19.57 28.15
C LEU A 43 34.01 -19.27 29.31
N SER A 44 34.21 -19.98 30.44
CA SER A 44 33.66 -19.55 31.72
C SER A 44 34.74 -18.82 32.52
N ILE A 45 34.43 -17.63 32.98
CA ILE A 45 35.28 -16.80 33.80
C ILE A 45 34.68 -16.79 35.20
N ARG A 46 35.42 -17.38 36.18
CA ARG A 46 34.99 -17.46 37.55
C ARG A 46 35.89 -16.59 38.44
N VAL A 47 35.25 -15.77 39.24
CA VAL A 47 35.95 -14.94 40.22
C VAL A 47 35.86 -15.63 41.57
N ASN A 48 37.02 -16.09 42.09
CA ASN A 48 37.12 -16.75 43.39
C ASN A 48 37.62 -15.74 44.42
N GLU A 49 36.77 -15.35 45.33
CA GLU A 49 37.12 -14.49 46.46
C GLU A 49 37.20 -15.34 47.76
N PRO A 50 38.25 -15.22 48.53
CA PRO A 50 38.35 -15.97 49.79
C PRO A 50 37.21 -15.63 50.76
N GLY A 51 36.40 -16.63 51.11
CA GLY A 51 35.26 -16.47 52.02
C GLY A 51 33.86 -16.35 51.37
N MET A 52 33.75 -16.37 50.06
CA MET A 52 32.45 -16.43 49.36
C MET A 52 31.97 -17.87 49.13
N ASN A 53 30.72 -18.16 49.51
CA ASN A 53 30.08 -19.44 49.24
C ASN A 53 29.61 -19.63 47.78
N ILE A 54 29.50 -18.54 47.02
CA ILE A 54 29.08 -18.54 45.63
C ILE A 54 30.08 -17.67 44.84
N SER A 55 30.73 -18.25 43.84
CA SER A 55 31.65 -17.54 42.95
C SER A 55 30.89 -17.01 41.73
N PRO A 56 30.88 -15.70 41.48
CA PRO A 56 30.29 -15.14 40.24
C PRO A 56 30.98 -15.78 39.03
N THR A 57 30.16 -16.19 38.04
CA THR A 57 30.65 -16.81 36.82
C THR A 57 30.04 -16.10 35.60
N ILE A 58 30.90 -15.65 34.68
CA ILE A 58 30.53 -15.04 33.41
C ILE A 58 30.88 -16.01 32.29
N TYR A 59 29.98 -16.18 31.35
CA TYR A 59 30.20 -16.97 30.14
C TYR A 59 30.51 -16.05 28.98
N VAL A 60 31.66 -16.26 28.34
CA VAL A 60 32.02 -15.60 27.07
C VAL A 60 31.85 -16.63 25.95
N ASN A 61 30.92 -16.40 25.05
CA ASN A 61 30.61 -17.38 24.02
C ASN A 61 31.57 -17.33 22.83
N HIS A 62 31.52 -18.33 21.99
CA HIS A 62 32.38 -18.54 20.83
C HIS A 62 32.39 -17.38 19.80
N MET A 63 31.34 -16.56 19.72
CA MET A 63 31.32 -15.39 18.82
C MET A 63 32.44 -14.37 19.15
N TYR A 64 32.93 -14.36 20.37
CA TYR A 64 34.05 -13.49 20.78
C TYR A 64 35.38 -13.97 20.20
N GLU A 65 35.52 -15.27 20.00
CA GLU A 65 36.73 -15.91 19.45
C GLU A 65 36.96 -15.51 18.00
N ASP A 66 35.87 -15.48 17.18
CA ASP A 66 35.95 -15.08 15.79
C ASP A 66 36.30 -13.58 15.60
N TYR A 67 36.02 -12.76 16.60
CA TYR A 67 36.33 -11.32 16.57
C TYR A 67 37.76 -11.01 17.00
N VAL A 68 38.34 -11.85 17.85
CA VAL A 68 39.66 -11.64 18.47
C VAL A 68 40.76 -12.30 17.64
N THR A 69 40.47 -13.37 16.94
CA THR A 69 41.44 -14.15 16.17
C THR A 69 41.19 -14.00 14.65
N ASN A 70 41.51 -12.80 14.10
CA ASN A 70 41.53 -12.59 12.65
C ASN A 70 42.57 -13.42 11.88
N TYR A 71 43.35 -14.26 12.57
CA TYR A 71 44.41 -15.08 11.98
C TYR A 71 44.32 -16.51 12.52
N MET A 72 43.27 -17.25 12.14
CA MET A 72 43.24 -18.69 12.39
C MET A 72 44.02 -19.44 11.31
N PRO A 73 45.10 -20.17 11.68
CA PRO A 73 45.77 -21.05 10.73
C PRO A 73 44.80 -22.03 10.06
N GLY A 74 44.85 -22.15 8.74
CA GLY A 74 43.91 -22.97 7.97
C GLY A 74 42.62 -22.30 7.56
N LYS A 75 42.48 -20.99 7.80
CA LYS A 75 41.32 -20.17 7.30
C LYS A 75 41.76 -18.96 6.49
N GLU A 76 42.89 -19.09 5.80
CA GLU A 76 43.54 -18.02 5.04
C GLU A 76 42.67 -17.44 3.93
N TYR A 77 41.68 -18.18 3.42
CA TYR A 77 40.81 -17.80 2.32
C TYR A 77 39.43 -17.35 2.77
N GLY A 78 39.10 -17.46 4.05
CA GLY A 78 37.82 -17.01 4.63
C GLY A 78 37.16 -18.04 5.53
N THR A 79 36.14 -17.57 6.25
CA THR A 79 35.41 -18.32 7.29
C THR A 79 33.92 -18.46 6.99
N ALA A 80 33.51 -18.25 5.73
CA ALA A 80 32.09 -18.30 5.34
C ALA A 80 31.43 -19.62 5.73
N ARG A 81 30.29 -19.52 6.38
CA ARG A 81 29.48 -20.63 6.87
C ARG A 81 28.02 -20.23 6.93
N PHE A 82 27.13 -21.19 7.05
CA PHE A 82 25.73 -20.93 7.38
C PHE A 82 25.53 -20.92 8.90
N GLU A 83 24.76 -19.94 9.37
CA GLU A 83 24.33 -19.83 10.76
C GLU A 83 23.16 -20.78 11.06
N ASN A 84 23.01 -21.14 12.34
CA ASN A 84 21.89 -21.95 12.81
C ASN A 84 20.61 -21.08 12.92
N PRO A 85 19.52 -21.39 12.17
CA PRO A 85 18.29 -20.61 12.21
C PRO A 85 17.70 -20.44 13.61
N GLN A 86 17.71 -21.49 14.44
CA GLN A 86 17.13 -21.47 15.79
C GLN A 86 17.90 -20.53 16.71
N ARG A 87 19.24 -20.47 16.58
CA ARG A 87 20.07 -19.54 17.34
C ARG A 87 19.74 -18.09 16.97
N VAL A 88 19.67 -17.78 15.69
CA VAL A 88 19.32 -16.43 15.23
C VAL A 88 17.92 -16.05 15.69
N ASN A 89 16.97 -16.96 15.57
CA ASN A 89 15.59 -16.76 16.02
C ASN A 89 15.55 -16.41 17.53
N SER A 90 16.33 -17.11 18.37
CA SER A 90 16.35 -16.83 19.81
C SER A 90 16.88 -15.43 20.17
N ILE A 91 17.63 -14.79 19.27
CA ILE A 91 18.17 -13.43 19.44
C ILE A 91 17.20 -12.38 18.90
N LEU A 92 16.61 -12.65 17.74
CA LEU A 92 15.81 -11.68 17.00
C LEU A 92 14.34 -11.66 17.41
N MET A 93 13.79 -12.80 17.81
CA MET A 93 12.38 -12.96 18.11
C MET A 93 11.97 -12.17 19.36
N ASP A 94 10.75 -11.65 19.36
CA ASP A 94 10.07 -11.12 20.54
C ASP A 94 9.34 -12.25 21.27
N LYS A 95 9.10 -12.03 22.58
CA LYS A 95 8.31 -12.95 23.40
C LYS A 95 6.86 -13.00 23.01
N ASP A 96 6.31 -11.85 22.59
CA ASP A 96 5.00 -11.80 21.99
C ASP A 96 5.09 -12.29 20.54
N GLU A 97 4.48 -13.44 20.29
CA GLU A 97 4.43 -14.07 18.97
C GLU A 97 3.91 -13.10 17.89
N ASN A 98 2.92 -12.30 18.22
CA ASN A 98 2.30 -11.36 17.27
C ASN A 98 3.19 -10.14 16.98
N PHE A 99 4.18 -9.86 17.82
CA PHE A 99 5.10 -8.73 17.62
C PHE A 99 6.36 -9.13 16.84
N ASN A 100 6.20 -10.09 15.93
CA ASN A 100 7.28 -10.60 15.10
C ASN A 100 6.92 -10.58 13.63
N ARG A 101 7.90 -10.32 12.80
CA ARG A 101 7.87 -10.50 11.35
C ARG A 101 8.43 -11.87 11.00
N ILE A 102 7.77 -12.58 10.10
CA ILE A 102 8.21 -13.90 9.62
C ILE A 102 9.23 -13.70 8.50
N LEU A 103 10.42 -14.30 8.63
CA LEU A 103 11.46 -14.28 7.60
C LEU A 103 11.64 -15.65 6.94
N SER A 104 11.34 -16.74 7.66
CA SER A 104 11.39 -18.11 7.16
C SER A 104 10.63 -19.05 8.12
N GLN A 105 10.70 -20.36 7.88
CA GLN A 105 10.05 -21.37 8.73
C GLN A 105 10.50 -21.29 10.18
N ASN A 106 11.78 -21.03 10.42
CA ASN A 106 12.37 -21.07 11.77
C ASN A 106 12.94 -19.72 12.24
N VAL A 107 12.84 -18.65 11.43
CA VAL A 107 13.38 -17.34 11.78
C VAL A 107 12.28 -16.29 11.76
N LYS A 108 12.10 -15.64 12.91
CA LYS A 108 11.22 -14.49 13.10
C LYS A 108 12.05 -13.32 13.63
N MET A 109 11.62 -12.11 13.36
CA MET A 109 12.29 -10.88 13.78
C MET A 109 11.30 -9.94 14.46
N SER A 110 11.61 -9.50 15.67
CA SER A 110 10.84 -8.53 16.43
C SER A 110 10.65 -7.23 15.64
N LEU A 111 9.49 -6.59 15.77
CA LEU A 111 9.22 -5.25 15.28
C LEU A 111 9.88 -4.15 16.15
N ASP A 112 10.46 -4.50 17.30
CA ASP A 112 11.31 -3.57 18.07
C ASP A 112 12.70 -3.45 17.44
N PHE A 113 12.78 -2.73 16.35
CA PHE A 113 14.03 -2.48 15.62
C PHE A 113 15.06 -1.68 16.41
N ARG A 114 14.65 -1.03 17.51
CA ARG A 114 15.59 -0.33 18.41
C ARG A 114 16.35 -1.30 19.28
N ARG A 115 15.64 -2.25 19.87
CA ARG A 115 16.24 -3.35 20.63
C ARG A 115 17.23 -4.12 19.77
N LEU A 116 16.85 -4.43 18.53
CA LEU A 116 17.68 -5.17 17.59
C LEU A 116 18.84 -4.34 17.00
N LYS A 117 18.77 -3.01 17.08
CA LYS A 117 19.69 -2.07 16.40
C LYS A 117 19.76 -2.28 14.87
N LEU A 118 18.71 -2.88 14.31
CA LEU A 118 18.50 -3.07 12.89
C LEU A 118 17.49 -2.04 12.37
N ASN A 119 17.46 -1.81 11.07
CA ASN A 119 16.30 -1.18 10.44
C ASN A 119 15.25 -2.25 10.07
N GLY A 120 14.00 -1.82 9.88
CA GLY A 120 12.93 -2.73 9.52
C GLY A 120 12.81 -3.00 8.02
N ASN A 121 13.76 -2.48 7.21
CA ASN A 121 13.70 -2.64 5.76
C ASN A 121 14.18 -4.03 5.36
N ILE A 122 13.41 -4.66 4.47
CA ILE A 122 13.70 -6.01 3.96
C ILE A 122 13.71 -5.94 2.44
N LEU A 123 14.74 -6.48 1.82
CA LEU A 123 14.78 -6.75 0.39
C LEU A 123 14.49 -8.25 0.17
N ILE A 124 13.50 -8.55 -0.65
CA ILE A 124 13.15 -9.92 -1.04
C ILE A 124 13.39 -10.08 -2.53
N CYS A 125 14.22 -11.04 -2.92
CA CYS A 125 14.49 -11.35 -4.31
C CYS A 125 14.06 -12.78 -4.63
N GLY A 126 13.18 -12.91 -5.63
CA GLY A 126 12.72 -14.23 -6.08
C GLY A 126 12.13 -14.17 -7.47
N GLY A 127 12.58 -15.09 -8.35
CA GLY A 127 12.08 -15.18 -9.72
C GLY A 127 10.56 -15.41 -9.81
N SER A 128 10.03 -15.39 -11.04
CA SER A 128 8.64 -15.76 -11.26
C SER A 128 8.41 -17.21 -10.79
N GLY A 129 7.33 -17.44 -10.05
CA GLY A 129 7.02 -18.74 -9.44
C GLY A 129 7.83 -19.08 -8.19
N ALA A 130 8.74 -18.23 -7.70
CA ALA A 130 9.47 -18.47 -6.45
C ALA A 130 8.56 -18.38 -5.20
N GLY A 131 7.30 -17.93 -5.35
CA GLY A 131 6.32 -17.86 -4.30
C GLY A 131 6.45 -16.66 -3.37
N LYS A 132 6.95 -15.51 -3.87
CA LYS A 132 7.13 -14.27 -3.11
C LYS A 132 5.88 -13.89 -2.31
N THR A 133 4.76 -13.72 -2.98
CA THR A 133 3.48 -13.39 -2.35
C THR A 133 3.02 -14.47 -1.38
N PHE A 134 3.16 -15.74 -1.75
CA PHE A 134 2.70 -16.89 -0.98
C PHE A 134 3.53 -17.11 0.30
N TYR A 135 4.87 -17.11 0.21
CA TYR A 135 5.73 -17.44 1.35
C TYR A 135 6.11 -16.23 2.21
N GLU A 136 6.02 -15.00 1.67
CA GLU A 136 6.51 -13.80 2.36
C GLU A 136 5.38 -12.80 2.68
N VAL A 137 4.57 -12.42 1.67
CA VAL A 137 3.54 -11.39 1.88
C VAL A 137 2.39 -11.92 2.73
N LYS A 138 1.73 -12.99 2.30
CA LYS A 138 0.56 -13.53 3.01
C LYS A 138 0.86 -13.95 4.46
N PRO A 139 1.96 -14.65 4.78
CA PRO A 139 2.30 -14.97 6.18
C PRO A 139 2.49 -13.72 7.04
N ASN A 140 3.14 -12.70 6.51
CA ASN A 140 3.36 -11.45 7.24
C ASN A 140 2.07 -10.65 7.43
N LEU A 141 1.12 -10.69 6.49
CA LEU A 141 -0.21 -10.11 6.69
C LEU A 141 -1.02 -10.85 7.75
N MET A 142 -0.92 -12.18 7.80
CA MET A 142 -1.53 -12.98 8.87
C MET A 142 -0.90 -12.72 10.24
N GLN A 143 0.40 -12.44 10.27
CA GLN A 143 1.16 -12.15 11.49
C GLN A 143 0.92 -10.72 11.98
N MET A 144 0.58 -9.78 11.09
CA MET A 144 0.38 -8.37 11.38
C MET A 144 -0.93 -7.97 12.09
N PRO A 145 -2.02 -8.74 12.13
CA PRO A 145 -3.17 -8.38 12.96
C PRO A 145 -2.69 -8.01 14.36
N HIS A 146 -2.96 -6.76 14.78
CA HIS A 146 -2.59 -6.17 16.05
C HIS A 146 -1.21 -5.49 16.15
N ASN A 147 -0.35 -5.54 15.12
CA ASN A 147 1.03 -5.06 15.26
C ASN A 147 1.32 -3.70 14.62
N CYS A 148 1.00 -3.53 13.34
CA CYS A 148 1.33 -2.30 12.60
C CYS A 148 0.31 -2.00 11.51
N SER A 149 0.26 -0.75 11.07
CA SER A 149 -0.41 -0.37 9.82
C SER A 149 0.45 -0.75 8.62
N PHE A 150 -0.17 -0.94 7.46
CA PHE A 150 0.60 -1.22 6.25
C PHE A 150 -0.05 -0.67 4.98
N ILE A 151 0.80 -0.47 3.99
CA ILE A 151 0.44 -0.16 2.62
C ILE A 151 0.92 -1.32 1.75
N CYS A 152 0.01 -2.01 1.07
CA CYS A 152 0.32 -3.19 0.28
C CYS A 152 0.02 -2.94 -1.20
N THR A 153 1.02 -3.10 -2.07
CA THR A 153 0.79 -3.23 -3.51
C THR A 153 0.27 -4.61 -3.82
N ASP A 154 -0.83 -4.69 -4.55
CA ASP A 154 -1.49 -5.94 -4.94
C ASP A 154 -1.78 -5.94 -6.45
N PRO A 155 -0.86 -6.50 -7.27
CA PRO A 155 -0.98 -6.42 -8.74
C PRO A 155 -2.23 -7.05 -9.33
N LYS A 156 -2.89 -7.94 -8.60
CA LYS A 156 -4.04 -8.73 -9.09
C LYS A 156 -5.28 -8.65 -8.21
N GLY A 157 -5.22 -7.94 -7.09
CA GLY A 157 -6.28 -7.94 -6.08
C GLY A 157 -6.41 -9.26 -5.31
N GLU A 158 -5.48 -10.22 -5.50
CA GLU A 158 -5.55 -11.52 -4.84
C GLU A 158 -5.16 -11.47 -3.37
N ILE A 159 -4.28 -10.54 -2.98
CA ILE A 159 -3.88 -10.35 -1.59
C ILE A 159 -5.04 -9.73 -0.81
N LEU A 160 -5.64 -8.68 -1.35
CA LEU A 160 -6.83 -8.04 -0.78
C LEU A 160 -7.98 -9.04 -0.62
N ARG A 161 -8.29 -9.80 -1.67
CA ARG A 161 -9.36 -10.81 -1.64
C ARG A 161 -9.10 -11.87 -0.58
N SER A 162 -7.83 -12.33 -0.45
CA SER A 162 -7.45 -13.39 0.47
C SER A 162 -7.42 -12.91 1.93
N CYS A 163 -6.78 -11.77 2.22
CA CYS A 163 -6.47 -11.35 3.58
C CYS A 163 -7.34 -10.19 4.10
N GLY A 164 -8.01 -9.43 3.23
CA GLY A 164 -8.72 -8.21 3.61
C GLY A 164 -9.84 -8.42 4.64
N GLN A 165 -10.64 -9.50 4.50
CA GLN A 165 -11.72 -9.78 5.46
C GLN A 165 -11.16 -10.18 6.82
N MET A 166 -10.12 -11.01 6.83
CA MET A 166 -9.43 -11.39 8.06
C MET A 166 -8.92 -10.15 8.82
N LEU A 167 -8.30 -9.20 8.11
CA LEU A 167 -7.79 -7.98 8.74
C LEU A 167 -8.93 -7.12 9.30
N LYS A 168 -10.02 -6.95 8.55
CA LYS A 168 -11.21 -6.22 8.99
C LYS A 168 -11.81 -6.84 10.25
N ASP A 169 -11.94 -8.17 10.28
CA ASP A 169 -12.47 -8.92 11.41
C ASP A 169 -11.55 -8.83 12.65
N ASN A 170 -10.27 -8.53 12.46
CA ASN A 170 -9.30 -8.29 13.52
C ASN A 170 -9.07 -6.79 13.83
N GLY A 171 -10.01 -5.93 13.46
CA GLY A 171 -10.05 -4.53 13.88
C GLY A 171 -9.24 -3.55 13.01
N TYR A 172 -8.76 -3.97 11.84
CA TYR A 172 -8.13 -3.04 10.91
C TYR A 172 -9.15 -2.16 10.19
N ASN A 173 -8.81 -0.90 10.03
CA ASN A 173 -9.45 -0.01 9.07
C ASN A 173 -8.91 -0.36 7.67
N VAL A 174 -9.71 -1.07 6.88
CA VAL A 174 -9.30 -1.50 5.53
C VAL A 174 -9.68 -0.46 4.50
N LYS A 175 -8.69 0.09 3.82
CA LYS A 175 -8.80 1.06 2.73
C LYS A 175 -8.28 0.46 1.43
N VAL A 176 -8.89 0.85 0.31
CA VAL A 176 -8.58 0.25 -0.99
C VAL A 176 -8.51 1.31 -2.08
N ILE A 177 -7.39 1.40 -2.76
CA ILE A 177 -7.29 2.06 -4.06
C ILE A 177 -7.21 0.97 -5.12
N ASN A 178 -8.21 0.87 -5.96
CA ASN A 178 -8.34 -0.19 -6.96
C ASN A 178 -8.38 0.41 -8.37
N LEU A 179 -7.26 0.31 -9.09
CA LEU A 179 -7.15 0.77 -10.48
C LEU A 179 -7.57 -0.31 -11.49
N LEU A 180 -7.80 -1.55 -11.03
CA LEU A 180 -8.30 -2.64 -11.87
C LEU A 180 -9.84 -2.59 -11.97
N GLU A 181 -10.52 -2.35 -10.85
CA GLU A 181 -11.97 -2.22 -10.74
C GLU A 181 -12.26 -0.93 -9.96
N MET A 182 -12.19 0.23 -10.65
CA MET A 182 -12.29 1.55 -10.01
C MET A 182 -13.61 1.76 -9.26
N ASP A 183 -14.67 1.06 -9.66
CA ASP A 183 -15.97 1.08 -8.97
C ASP A 183 -15.90 0.44 -7.55
N LYS A 184 -14.87 -0.34 -7.28
CA LYS A 184 -14.62 -0.96 -5.98
C LYS A 184 -13.43 -0.32 -5.27
N SER A 185 -13.31 1.01 -5.36
CA SER A 185 -12.22 1.79 -4.80
C SER A 185 -12.75 2.85 -3.86
N ASP A 186 -12.03 3.11 -2.76
CA ASP A 186 -12.13 4.37 -2.02
C ASP A 186 -11.64 5.52 -2.91
N CYS A 187 -12.13 6.72 -2.65
CA CYS A 187 -11.70 7.92 -3.35
C CYS A 187 -10.46 8.52 -2.67
N TYR A 188 -9.61 9.14 -3.49
CA TYR A 188 -8.38 9.80 -3.08
C TYR A 188 -8.29 11.17 -3.75
N ASN A 189 -8.29 12.25 -2.98
CA ASN A 189 -8.14 13.59 -3.52
C ASN A 189 -6.78 14.19 -3.13
N PRO A 190 -5.84 14.34 -4.08
CA PRO A 190 -4.55 14.93 -3.79
C PRO A 190 -4.58 16.34 -3.19
N PHE A 191 -5.62 17.13 -3.48
CA PHE A 191 -5.76 18.48 -2.94
C PHE A 191 -5.99 18.49 -1.41
N SER A 192 -6.49 17.40 -0.84
CA SER A 192 -6.72 17.27 0.61
C SER A 192 -5.42 17.27 1.42
N TYR A 193 -4.28 17.00 0.79
CA TYR A 193 -2.96 16.86 1.41
C TYR A 193 -2.01 18.02 1.08
N ILE A 194 -2.51 19.09 0.45
CA ILE A 194 -1.76 20.32 0.17
C ILE A 194 -1.84 21.23 1.40
N ARG A 195 -0.70 21.56 1.98
CA ARG A 195 -0.57 22.45 3.14
C ARG A 195 0.08 23.78 2.78
N GLU A 196 1.01 23.75 1.84
CA GLU A 196 1.79 24.91 1.45
C GLU A 196 2.02 24.96 -0.08
N GLU A 197 2.45 26.10 -0.58
CA GLU A 197 2.71 26.30 -2.02
C GLU A 197 3.69 25.29 -2.61
N THR A 198 4.67 24.83 -1.82
CA THR A 198 5.67 23.87 -2.25
C THR A 198 5.06 22.48 -2.52
N ASP A 199 3.97 22.11 -1.86
CA ASP A 199 3.30 20.83 -2.08
C ASP A 199 2.64 20.77 -3.45
N ILE A 200 2.10 21.90 -3.93
CA ILE A 200 1.59 22.02 -5.31
C ILE A 200 2.69 21.79 -6.33
N VAL A 201 3.86 22.40 -6.11
CA VAL A 201 5.01 22.20 -7.02
C VAL A 201 5.43 20.75 -7.05
N LYS A 202 5.51 20.07 -5.89
CA LYS A 202 5.82 18.64 -5.80
C LYS A 202 4.76 17.78 -6.50
N LEU A 203 3.48 18.08 -6.28
CA LEU A 203 2.37 17.35 -6.91
C LEU A 203 2.44 17.44 -8.43
N ILE A 204 2.65 18.63 -8.98
CA ILE A 204 2.76 18.85 -10.43
C ILE A 204 4.03 18.19 -10.98
N THR A 205 5.17 18.31 -10.30
CA THR A 205 6.42 17.65 -10.72
C THR A 205 6.24 16.14 -10.78
N ASN A 206 5.62 15.55 -9.76
CA ASN A 206 5.30 14.13 -9.72
C ASN A 206 4.32 13.72 -10.83
N LEU A 207 3.27 14.52 -11.06
CA LEU A 207 2.32 14.31 -12.14
C LEU A 207 3.00 14.30 -13.51
N ILE A 208 3.85 15.30 -13.79
CA ILE A 208 4.60 15.39 -15.04
C ILE A 208 5.54 14.19 -15.21
N ALA A 209 6.31 13.85 -14.19
CA ALA A 209 7.26 12.75 -14.23
C ALA A 209 6.58 11.39 -14.52
N ASN A 210 5.42 11.13 -13.88
CA ASN A 210 4.71 9.88 -14.03
C ASN A 210 3.81 9.79 -15.28
N THR A 211 3.55 10.91 -15.95
CA THR A 211 2.76 10.95 -17.20
C THR A 211 3.64 11.12 -18.44
N THR A 212 4.94 11.32 -18.28
CA THR A 212 5.90 11.38 -19.40
C THR A 212 6.29 9.95 -19.82
N PRO A 213 6.13 9.56 -21.11
CA PRO A 213 6.46 8.21 -21.58
C PRO A 213 7.93 7.87 -21.34
N LYS A 214 8.20 6.73 -20.70
CA LYS A 214 9.57 6.23 -20.48
C LYS A 214 10.25 5.94 -21.84
N GLY A 215 11.41 6.56 -22.09
CA GLY A 215 12.18 6.38 -23.32
C GLY A 215 11.86 7.38 -24.43
N SER A 216 10.98 8.36 -24.19
CA SER A 216 10.88 9.53 -25.07
C SER A 216 12.23 10.27 -25.07
N THR A 217 12.70 10.66 -26.24
CA THR A 217 13.81 11.62 -26.33
C THR A 217 13.47 12.82 -25.47
N PRO A 218 14.40 13.30 -24.61
CA PRO A 218 14.14 14.48 -23.80
C PRO A 218 13.66 15.61 -24.73
N SER A 219 12.42 16.04 -24.56
CA SER A 219 11.96 17.28 -25.18
C SER A 219 12.81 18.42 -24.64
N ASP A 220 12.90 19.51 -25.37
CA ASP A 220 13.57 20.72 -24.87
C ASP A 220 13.01 21.01 -23.45
N PRO A 221 13.87 21.09 -22.42
CA PRO A 221 13.46 21.37 -21.04
C PRO A 221 12.59 22.61 -20.88
N PHE A 222 12.56 23.47 -21.89
CA PHE A 222 11.69 24.64 -21.95
C PHE A 222 10.21 24.25 -21.89
N TRP A 223 9.78 23.24 -22.67
CA TRP A 223 8.38 22.85 -22.77
C TRP A 223 7.83 22.30 -21.46
N GLU A 224 8.57 21.40 -20.81
CA GLU A 224 8.15 20.86 -19.50
C GLU A 224 8.06 21.95 -18.42
N LYS A 225 9.03 22.90 -18.42
CA LYS A 225 9.01 24.01 -17.47
C LYS A 225 7.85 24.97 -17.74
N ALA A 226 7.57 25.27 -19.00
CA ALA A 226 6.49 26.17 -19.39
C ALA A 226 5.12 25.56 -19.09
N GLU A 227 4.92 24.27 -19.40
CA GLU A 227 3.74 23.51 -19.04
C GLU A 227 3.57 23.45 -17.51
N GLY A 228 4.66 23.19 -16.79
CA GLY A 228 4.66 23.19 -15.33
C GLY A 228 4.23 24.54 -14.73
N LEU A 229 4.62 25.66 -15.30
CA LEU A 229 4.17 27.00 -14.87
C LEU A 229 2.65 27.18 -15.12
N PHE A 230 2.16 26.72 -16.25
CA PHE A 230 0.74 26.81 -16.59
C PHE A 230 -0.11 25.94 -15.63
N LEU A 231 0.30 24.69 -15.41
CA LEU A 231 -0.36 23.82 -14.44
C LEU A 231 -0.31 24.39 -13.02
N GLN A 232 0.85 24.97 -12.61
CA GLN A 232 0.94 25.64 -11.32
C GLN A 232 -0.08 26.77 -11.19
N ALA A 233 -0.29 27.58 -12.21
CA ALA A 233 -1.29 28.64 -12.16
C ALA A 233 -2.70 28.10 -11.88
N ILE A 234 -3.10 27.03 -12.56
CA ILE A 234 -4.41 26.39 -12.40
C ILE A 234 -4.53 25.73 -11.03
N PHE A 235 -3.53 24.95 -10.60
CA PHE A 235 -3.57 24.27 -9.31
C PHE A 235 -3.57 25.25 -8.12
N TYR A 236 -2.81 26.34 -8.21
CA TYR A 236 -2.87 27.42 -7.21
C TYR A 236 -4.24 28.06 -7.17
N TYR A 237 -4.86 28.30 -8.34
CA TYR A 237 -6.21 28.83 -8.39
C TYR A 237 -7.21 27.90 -7.70
N VAL A 238 -7.20 26.61 -8.04
CA VAL A 238 -8.08 25.61 -7.43
C VAL A 238 -7.86 25.50 -5.92
N TRP A 239 -6.63 25.52 -5.46
CA TRP A 239 -6.33 25.38 -4.04
C TRP A 239 -6.69 26.61 -3.22
N LEU A 240 -6.42 27.81 -3.73
CA LEU A 240 -6.57 29.07 -2.99
C LEU A 240 -7.96 29.68 -3.13
N GLU A 241 -8.53 29.65 -4.32
CA GLU A 241 -9.73 30.41 -4.66
C GLU A 241 -11.02 29.57 -4.68
N GLU A 242 -10.90 28.28 -4.93
CA GLU A 242 -12.06 27.40 -4.98
C GLU A 242 -12.47 26.94 -3.58
N LYS A 243 -13.77 26.69 -3.41
CA LYS A 243 -14.31 26.09 -2.18
C LYS A 243 -13.72 24.72 -1.94
N PRO A 244 -13.60 24.23 -0.70
CA PRO A 244 -13.05 22.90 -0.39
C PRO A 244 -13.67 21.77 -1.22
N SER A 245 -14.97 21.81 -1.50
CA SER A 245 -15.68 20.81 -2.30
C SER A 245 -15.27 20.78 -3.79
N ARG A 246 -14.71 21.88 -4.29
CA ARG A 246 -14.27 22.02 -5.68
C ARG A 246 -12.75 21.93 -5.83
N ARG A 247 -12.02 21.69 -4.76
CA ARG A 247 -10.57 21.47 -4.79
C ARG A 247 -10.28 20.05 -5.25
N ASN A 248 -10.44 19.78 -6.53
CA ASN A 248 -10.25 18.47 -7.14
C ASN A 248 -9.83 18.56 -8.61
N PHE A 249 -9.51 17.44 -9.22
CA PHE A 249 -9.08 17.38 -10.62
C PHE A 249 -10.16 17.74 -11.63
N GLU A 250 -11.42 17.57 -11.29
CA GLU A 250 -12.52 17.97 -12.16
C GLU A 250 -12.50 19.49 -12.38
N THR A 251 -12.31 20.27 -11.33
CA THR A 251 -12.16 21.71 -11.41
C THR A 251 -10.89 22.11 -12.19
N VAL A 252 -9.80 21.35 -12.04
CA VAL A 252 -8.60 21.56 -12.86
C VAL A 252 -8.91 21.41 -14.34
N LEU A 253 -9.60 20.33 -14.74
CA LEU A 253 -9.99 20.10 -16.13
C LEU A 253 -10.97 21.17 -16.66
N GLN A 254 -11.91 21.62 -15.83
CA GLN A 254 -12.80 22.71 -16.18
C GLN A 254 -11.99 23.99 -16.52
N LEU A 255 -11.04 24.38 -15.66
CA LEU A 255 -10.22 25.56 -15.88
C LEU A 255 -9.30 25.42 -17.11
N LEU A 256 -8.82 24.20 -17.39
CA LEU A 256 -8.09 23.91 -18.62
C LEU A 256 -8.95 24.14 -19.87
N GLY A 257 -10.21 23.68 -19.86
CA GLY A 257 -11.17 23.95 -20.93
C GLY A 257 -11.47 25.46 -21.09
N GLU A 258 -11.52 26.20 -19.97
CA GLU A 258 -11.69 27.67 -20.01
C GLU A 258 -10.48 28.42 -20.61
N ALA A 259 -9.31 27.77 -20.72
CA ALA A 259 -8.13 28.34 -21.36
C ALA A 259 -8.21 28.32 -22.91
N GLU A 260 -9.12 27.56 -23.48
CA GLU A 260 -9.28 27.46 -24.93
C GLU A 260 -9.83 28.78 -25.50
N VAL A 261 -9.16 29.30 -26.54
CA VAL A 261 -9.59 30.51 -27.23
C VAL A 261 -10.65 30.14 -28.26
N THR A 262 -11.89 30.47 -27.95
CA THR A 262 -13.05 30.18 -28.80
C THR A 262 -13.16 31.08 -30.05
N GLN A 263 -12.56 32.28 -30.00
CA GLN A 263 -12.54 33.24 -31.12
C GLN A 263 -11.20 33.95 -31.20
N GLN A 264 -10.62 34.03 -32.41
CA GLN A 264 -9.33 34.68 -32.63
C GLN A 264 -9.40 36.17 -32.23
N GLY A 265 -8.50 36.59 -31.34
CA GLY A 265 -8.40 37.97 -30.82
C GLY A 265 -9.29 38.29 -29.61
N LYS A 266 -10.02 37.33 -29.05
CA LYS A 266 -10.74 37.51 -27.78
C LYS A 266 -10.03 36.79 -26.65
N PRO A 267 -10.05 37.35 -25.41
CA PRO A 267 -9.52 36.65 -24.23
C PRO A 267 -10.33 35.37 -23.98
N SER A 268 -9.64 34.33 -23.51
CA SER A 268 -10.26 33.10 -23.02
C SER A 268 -11.06 33.36 -21.73
N HIS A 269 -11.94 32.45 -21.34
CA HIS A 269 -12.62 32.54 -20.04
C HIS A 269 -11.63 32.52 -18.87
N LEU A 270 -10.54 31.76 -18.98
CA LEU A 270 -9.48 31.72 -17.98
C LEU A 270 -8.73 33.07 -17.89
N ASP A 271 -8.46 33.76 -19.03
CA ASP A 271 -7.87 35.11 -19.02
C ASP A 271 -8.73 36.09 -18.23
N VAL A 272 -10.05 36.05 -18.47
CA VAL A 272 -10.99 36.93 -17.76
C VAL A 272 -11.00 36.62 -16.27
N ARG A 273 -10.99 35.35 -15.92
CA ARG A 273 -10.97 34.87 -14.53
C ARG A 273 -9.68 35.28 -13.79
N MET A 274 -8.54 35.09 -14.40
CA MET A 274 -7.23 35.47 -13.82
C MET A 274 -7.09 36.99 -13.69
N LYS A 275 -7.60 37.74 -14.65
CA LYS A 275 -7.63 39.20 -14.58
C LYS A 275 -8.57 39.71 -13.49
N PHE A 276 -9.74 39.11 -13.35
CA PHE A 276 -10.65 39.42 -12.25
C PHE A 276 -10.01 39.14 -10.87
N LEU A 277 -9.28 38.03 -10.74
CA LEU A 277 -8.52 37.69 -9.53
C LEU A 277 -7.43 38.73 -9.26
N GLU A 278 -6.66 39.14 -10.29
CA GLU A 278 -5.62 40.15 -10.17
C GLU A 278 -6.18 41.52 -9.69
N GLU A 279 -7.35 41.93 -10.19
CA GLU A 279 -7.97 43.21 -9.88
C GLU A 279 -8.67 43.23 -8.50
N ASN A 280 -9.19 42.08 -8.00
CA ASN A 280 -10.03 42.04 -6.82
C ASN A 280 -9.38 41.36 -5.59
N ASN A 281 -8.27 40.62 -5.76
CA ASN A 281 -7.56 40.01 -4.65
C ASN A 281 -6.52 41.00 -4.07
N PRO A 282 -6.37 41.09 -2.73
CA PRO A 282 -5.40 41.96 -2.06
C PRO A 282 -3.95 41.75 -2.51
N LEU A 283 -3.59 40.53 -2.93
CA LEU A 283 -2.25 40.20 -3.44
C LEU A 283 -2.04 40.70 -4.88
N GLY A 284 -3.12 40.96 -5.62
CA GLY A 284 -3.07 41.43 -7.01
C GLY A 284 -2.17 40.59 -7.91
N PRO A 285 -1.21 41.21 -8.62
CA PRO A 285 -0.30 40.48 -9.50
C PRO A 285 0.69 39.55 -8.76
N ASN A 286 0.79 39.65 -7.43
CA ASN A 286 1.60 38.74 -6.61
C ASN A 286 0.89 37.50 -6.14
N HIS A 287 -0.42 37.37 -6.42
CA HIS A 287 -1.15 36.14 -6.14
C HIS A 287 -0.49 34.95 -6.86
N PRO A 288 -0.23 33.81 -6.18
CA PRO A 288 0.52 32.69 -6.76
C PRO A 288 -0.01 32.22 -8.12
N ALA A 289 -1.34 32.07 -8.26
CA ALA A 289 -1.97 31.69 -9.53
C ALA A 289 -1.72 32.72 -10.62
N VAL A 290 -1.99 34.00 -10.35
CA VAL A 290 -1.83 35.12 -11.31
C VAL A 290 -0.37 35.27 -11.73
N LYS A 291 0.54 35.17 -10.76
CA LYS A 291 1.98 35.28 -11.00
C LYS A 291 2.51 34.23 -11.97
N GLN A 292 2.11 32.97 -11.79
CA GLN A 292 2.54 31.89 -12.68
C GLN A 292 1.82 31.97 -14.05
N TYR A 293 0.54 32.33 -14.05
CA TYR A 293 -0.22 32.57 -15.25
C TYR A 293 0.41 33.66 -16.12
N ASN A 294 0.66 34.83 -15.55
CA ASN A 294 1.29 35.94 -16.25
C ASN A 294 2.71 35.62 -16.77
N LYS A 295 3.47 34.75 -16.07
CA LYS A 295 4.75 34.26 -16.59
C LYS A 295 4.59 33.43 -17.85
N CYS A 296 3.60 32.53 -17.86
CA CYS A 296 3.32 31.67 -19.00
C CYS A 296 2.81 32.50 -20.20
N MET A 297 1.89 33.46 -19.96
CA MET A 297 1.24 34.25 -20.99
C MET A 297 2.15 35.33 -21.62
N ARG A 298 3.36 35.56 -21.11
CA ARG A 298 4.38 36.43 -21.73
C ARG A 298 4.99 35.84 -22.99
N GLY A 299 4.81 34.58 -23.27
CA GLY A 299 5.27 33.91 -24.50
C GLY A 299 4.54 34.43 -25.74
N ALA A 300 5.06 34.11 -26.93
CA ALA A 300 4.35 34.36 -28.18
C ALA A 300 3.06 33.56 -28.23
N GLY A 301 1.99 34.07 -28.86
CA GLY A 301 0.66 33.45 -28.85
C GLY A 301 0.65 31.98 -29.30
N ASP A 302 1.44 31.63 -30.33
CA ASP A 302 1.56 30.24 -30.79
C ASP A 302 2.28 29.34 -29.78
N THR A 303 3.25 29.86 -29.04
CA THR A 303 3.93 29.17 -27.96
C THR A 303 2.98 28.89 -26.79
N VAL A 304 2.20 29.90 -26.38
CA VAL A 304 1.18 29.75 -25.32
C VAL A 304 0.13 28.72 -25.71
N ARG A 305 -0.36 28.78 -26.96
CA ARG A 305 -1.30 27.78 -27.47
C ARG A 305 -0.73 26.36 -27.41
N SER A 306 0.53 26.18 -27.78
CA SER A 306 1.21 24.89 -27.72
C SER A 306 1.35 24.38 -26.29
N ILE A 307 1.60 25.26 -25.31
CA ILE A 307 1.67 24.92 -23.88
C ILE A 307 0.29 24.44 -23.38
N ILE A 308 -0.78 25.16 -23.73
CA ILE A 308 -2.16 24.79 -23.36
C ILE A 308 -2.54 23.43 -23.96
N ILE A 309 -2.23 23.19 -25.23
CA ILE A 309 -2.47 21.90 -25.89
C ILE A 309 -1.66 20.78 -25.21
N SER A 310 -0.41 21.04 -24.85
CA SER A 310 0.43 20.08 -24.13
C SER A 310 -0.19 19.69 -22.78
N ALA A 311 -0.62 20.68 -22.00
CA ALA A 311 -1.27 20.45 -20.70
C ALA A 311 -2.60 19.68 -20.83
N ASN A 312 -3.45 20.06 -21.80
CA ASN A 312 -4.68 19.33 -22.10
C ASN A 312 -4.39 17.88 -22.52
N SER A 313 -3.44 17.67 -23.43
CA SER A 313 -3.07 16.32 -23.87
C SER A 313 -2.51 15.46 -22.71
N ARG A 314 -1.74 16.08 -21.81
CA ARG A 314 -1.21 15.38 -20.64
C ARG A 314 -2.30 14.95 -19.67
N LEU A 315 -3.34 15.73 -19.49
CA LEU A 315 -4.43 15.45 -18.55
C LEU A 315 -5.65 14.77 -19.18
N ALA A 316 -5.64 14.52 -20.50
CA ALA A 316 -6.76 13.91 -21.22
C ALA A 316 -7.23 12.55 -20.65
N PHE A 317 -6.30 11.76 -20.06
CA PHE A 317 -6.67 10.49 -19.43
C PHE A 317 -7.48 10.67 -18.14
N LEU A 318 -7.47 11.86 -17.53
CA LEU A 318 -8.32 12.20 -16.38
C LEU A 318 -9.78 12.44 -16.78
N GLU A 319 -10.09 12.64 -18.06
CA GLU A 319 -11.47 12.83 -18.54
C GLU A 319 -12.33 11.57 -18.38
N ASN A 320 -11.71 10.43 -18.05
CA ASN A 320 -12.42 9.21 -17.71
C ASN A 320 -13.25 9.41 -16.42
N LYS A 321 -14.57 9.20 -16.50
CA LYS A 321 -15.50 9.38 -15.37
C LYS A 321 -15.10 8.60 -14.11
N GLN A 322 -14.61 7.37 -14.26
CA GLN A 322 -14.18 6.53 -13.14
C GLN A 322 -12.94 7.12 -12.44
N VAL A 323 -12.01 7.68 -13.22
CA VAL A 323 -10.82 8.35 -12.69
C VAL A 323 -11.20 9.66 -11.99
N LEU A 324 -12.05 10.48 -12.59
CA LEU A 324 -12.54 11.72 -11.96
C LEU A 324 -13.22 11.42 -10.63
N ARG A 325 -14.09 10.40 -10.61
CA ARG A 325 -14.74 9.96 -9.39
C ARG A 325 -13.72 9.54 -8.33
N LEU A 326 -12.73 8.73 -8.70
CA LEU A 326 -11.68 8.28 -7.77
C LEU A 326 -10.92 9.46 -7.17
N LEU A 327 -10.73 10.55 -7.93
CA LEU A 327 -9.97 11.75 -7.51
C LEU A 327 -10.88 12.91 -7.02
N SER A 328 -12.19 12.69 -6.84
CA SER A 328 -13.14 13.75 -6.52
C SER A 328 -13.14 14.19 -5.06
N LYS A 329 -13.02 13.26 -4.13
CA LYS A 329 -13.05 13.45 -2.67
C LYS A 329 -11.98 12.60 -2.00
N ASP A 330 -11.71 12.83 -0.72
CA ASP A 330 -10.80 12.00 0.05
C ASP A 330 -11.55 11.11 1.05
N GLU A 331 -11.35 9.81 0.93
CA GLU A 331 -11.88 8.79 1.85
C GLU A 331 -10.76 8.03 2.55
N LEU A 332 -9.49 8.29 2.18
CA LEU A 332 -8.35 7.54 2.71
C LEU A 332 -7.93 8.05 4.09
N ASN A 333 -7.88 9.36 4.29
CA ASN A 333 -7.33 10.01 5.47
C ASN A 333 -5.93 9.45 5.80
N LEU A 334 -4.92 9.83 5.00
CA LEU A 334 -3.57 9.25 5.03
C LEU A 334 -2.87 9.39 6.40
N ALA A 335 -3.26 10.37 7.20
CA ALA A 335 -2.75 10.53 8.57
C ALA A 335 -3.08 9.32 9.44
N ASP A 336 -4.29 8.75 9.31
CA ASP A 336 -4.76 7.62 10.13
C ASP A 336 -3.84 6.39 10.04
N ILE A 337 -3.10 6.26 8.94
CA ILE A 337 -2.15 5.15 8.76
C ILE A 337 -1.09 5.16 9.86
N GLY A 338 -0.62 6.33 10.24
CA GLY A 338 0.47 6.48 11.22
C GLY A 338 0.02 6.83 12.64
N ILE A 339 -1.10 7.56 12.77
CA ILE A 339 -1.57 8.07 14.06
C ILE A 339 -2.84 7.37 14.59
N GLY A 340 -3.36 6.38 13.84
CA GLY A 340 -4.63 5.71 14.14
C GLY A 340 -5.85 6.48 13.67
N VAL A 341 -6.98 5.79 13.56
CA VAL A 341 -8.22 6.37 13.03
C VAL A 341 -8.68 7.54 13.92
N ASN A 342 -8.82 8.71 13.31
CA ASN A 342 -9.08 9.96 14.00
C ASN A 342 -8.03 10.33 15.09
N GLY A 343 -6.80 9.81 14.97
CA GLY A 343 -5.73 10.10 15.91
C GLY A 343 -5.80 9.32 17.24
N ASP A 344 -6.48 8.17 17.28
CA ASP A 344 -6.62 7.34 18.48
C ASP A 344 -5.32 6.66 18.94
N GLY A 345 -4.30 6.59 18.08
CA GLY A 345 -3.01 5.95 18.37
C GLY A 345 -3.05 4.42 18.44
N GLU A 346 -4.19 3.80 18.19
CA GLU A 346 -4.41 2.36 18.40
C GLU A 346 -4.91 1.63 17.15
N THR A 347 -5.91 2.19 16.45
CA THR A 347 -6.55 1.56 15.31
C THR A 347 -5.64 1.57 14.08
N LYS A 348 -5.20 0.40 13.63
CA LYS A 348 -4.30 0.24 12.49
C LYS A 348 -5.07 0.33 11.17
N THR A 349 -4.42 0.87 10.16
CA THR A 349 -4.96 0.95 8.81
C THR A 349 -4.24 -0.01 7.87
N ALA A 350 -5.01 -0.74 7.08
CA ALA A 350 -4.54 -1.58 5.99
C ALA A 350 -4.95 -0.94 4.66
N LEU A 351 -4.00 -0.30 3.97
CA LEU A 351 -4.23 0.27 2.65
C LEU A 351 -3.76 -0.69 1.56
N PHE A 352 -4.68 -1.15 0.73
CA PHE A 352 -4.36 -1.97 -0.44
C PHE A 352 -4.39 -1.12 -1.71
N CYS A 353 -3.30 -1.16 -2.47
CA CYS A 353 -3.19 -0.51 -3.77
C CYS A 353 -3.22 -1.60 -4.85
N VAL A 354 -4.38 -1.80 -5.46
CA VAL A 354 -4.57 -2.77 -6.55
C VAL A 354 -4.20 -2.10 -7.88
N ILE A 355 -3.08 -2.55 -8.46
CA ILE A 355 -2.45 -1.94 -9.64
C ILE A 355 -2.34 -2.99 -10.75
N PRO A 356 -3.01 -2.85 -11.89
CA PRO A 356 -2.94 -3.85 -12.95
C PRO A 356 -1.53 -3.96 -13.55
N ASP A 357 -1.02 -5.19 -13.70
CA ASP A 357 0.29 -5.47 -14.30
C ASP A 357 0.35 -5.08 -15.79
N SER A 358 -0.78 -5.20 -16.49
CA SER A 358 -0.88 -5.06 -17.94
C SER A 358 -1.10 -3.63 -18.41
N ASP A 359 -1.67 -2.77 -17.56
CA ASP A 359 -1.99 -1.37 -17.90
C ASP A 359 -1.35 -0.42 -16.88
N LYS A 360 -0.45 0.42 -17.38
CA LYS A 360 0.28 1.42 -16.58
C LYS A 360 -0.27 2.83 -16.75
N SER A 361 -1.36 3.01 -17.51
CA SER A 361 -1.92 4.32 -17.85
C SER A 361 -2.28 5.15 -16.63
N TYR A 362 -2.72 4.50 -15.55
CA TYR A 362 -3.14 5.15 -14.31
C TYR A 362 -2.12 5.06 -13.16
N ASN A 363 -0.90 4.56 -13.43
CA ASN A 363 0.14 4.44 -12.38
C ASN A 363 0.55 5.78 -11.78
N PHE A 364 0.33 6.89 -12.48
CA PHE A 364 0.57 8.23 -11.95
C PHE A 364 -0.25 8.52 -10.68
N ILE A 365 -1.48 7.97 -10.56
CA ILE A 365 -2.32 8.09 -9.36
C ILE A 365 -1.59 7.48 -8.17
N ILE A 366 -1.02 6.31 -8.37
CA ILE A 366 -0.23 5.62 -7.32
C ILE A 366 1.06 6.40 -7.00
N GLY A 367 1.71 6.99 -8.00
CA GLY A 367 2.89 7.84 -7.79
C GLY A 367 2.58 9.06 -6.92
N MET A 368 1.47 9.74 -7.19
CA MET A 368 0.99 10.85 -6.35
C MET A 368 0.63 10.36 -4.95
N LEU A 369 -0.11 9.26 -4.84
CA LEU A 369 -0.54 8.69 -3.58
C LEU A 369 0.66 8.32 -2.70
N TYR A 370 1.64 7.55 -3.21
CA TYR A 370 2.83 7.19 -2.43
C TYR A 370 3.63 8.41 -2.00
N THR A 371 3.80 9.39 -2.89
CA THR A 371 4.49 10.64 -2.55
C THR A 371 3.78 11.33 -1.37
N GLN A 372 2.46 11.46 -1.42
CA GLN A 372 1.67 12.10 -0.37
C GLN A 372 1.59 11.27 0.90
N ILE A 373 1.56 9.93 0.83
CA ILE A 373 1.65 9.08 2.02
C ILE A 373 2.97 9.34 2.77
N PHE A 374 4.11 9.36 2.07
CA PHE A 374 5.39 9.66 2.72
C PHE A 374 5.41 11.06 3.30
N GLN A 375 4.95 12.08 2.56
CA GLN A 375 4.88 13.45 3.04
C GLN A 375 4.00 13.56 4.29
N GLU A 376 2.83 12.91 4.28
CA GLU A 376 1.90 12.90 5.42
C GLU A 376 2.49 12.22 6.64
N LEU A 377 3.02 11.01 6.49
CA LEU A 377 3.59 10.25 7.60
C LEU A 377 4.81 10.96 8.22
N TYR A 378 5.66 11.56 7.37
CA TYR A 378 6.80 12.35 7.85
C TYR A 378 6.33 13.60 8.57
N TYR A 379 5.34 14.30 8.02
CA TYR A 379 4.76 15.48 8.68
C TYR A 379 4.18 15.12 10.05
N GLN A 380 3.38 14.05 10.13
CA GLN A 380 2.81 13.60 11.41
C GLN A 380 3.90 13.22 12.41
N ALA A 381 4.91 12.47 11.97
CA ALA A 381 6.00 12.08 12.84
C ALA A 381 6.78 13.30 13.37
N ASP A 382 7.21 14.20 12.46
CA ASP A 382 8.15 15.26 12.79
C ASP A 382 7.50 16.42 13.55
N PHE A 383 6.25 16.77 13.22
CA PHE A 383 5.58 17.96 13.78
C PHE A 383 4.52 17.63 14.85
N ASN A 384 3.82 16.51 14.74
CA ASN A 384 2.69 16.21 15.62
C ASN A 384 2.99 15.13 16.66
N CYS A 385 3.94 14.23 16.39
CA CYS A 385 4.23 13.06 17.23
C CYS A 385 5.64 13.05 17.83
N GLY A 386 6.32 14.20 17.91
CA GLY A 386 7.63 14.31 18.55
C GLY A 386 8.75 13.54 17.86
N GLY A 387 8.71 13.42 16.55
CA GLY A 387 9.69 12.76 15.69
C GLY A 387 9.41 11.28 15.42
N ARG A 388 8.26 10.74 15.88
CA ARG A 388 7.97 9.31 15.79
C ARG A 388 6.46 9.03 15.74
N LEU A 389 6.03 8.21 14.80
CA LEU A 389 4.64 7.76 14.73
C LEU A 389 4.29 6.84 15.92
N PRO A 390 3.09 6.93 16.47
CA PRO A 390 2.60 6.03 17.51
C PRO A 390 2.38 4.60 16.98
N ILE A 391 1.98 4.44 15.73
CA ILE A 391 1.79 3.15 15.07
C ILE A 391 2.91 2.93 14.05
N HIS A 392 3.57 1.76 14.12
CA HIS A 392 4.55 1.39 13.11
C HIS A 392 3.88 1.19 11.74
N VAL A 393 4.48 1.72 10.68
CA VAL A 393 3.95 1.62 9.32
C VAL A 393 4.89 0.82 8.43
N THR A 394 4.38 -0.21 7.78
CA THR A 394 5.15 -1.05 6.84
C THR A 394 4.64 -0.91 5.42
N PHE A 395 5.50 -0.52 4.49
CA PHE A 395 5.23 -0.59 3.06
C PHE A 395 5.57 -1.99 2.55
N MET A 396 4.57 -2.72 2.05
CA MET A 396 4.72 -4.02 1.38
C MET A 396 4.63 -3.82 -0.13
N LEU A 397 5.78 -3.70 -0.78
CA LEU A 397 5.87 -3.34 -2.18
C LEU A 397 6.06 -4.61 -3.03
N ASP A 398 4.98 -5.37 -3.23
CA ASP A 398 5.01 -6.52 -4.15
C ASP A 398 5.10 -6.00 -5.60
N GLU A 399 5.90 -6.67 -6.43
CA GLU A 399 6.24 -6.22 -7.79
C GLU A 399 6.81 -4.78 -7.82
N PHE A 400 7.75 -4.48 -6.92
CA PHE A 400 8.36 -3.15 -6.70
C PHE A 400 8.72 -2.40 -8.01
N ALA A 401 9.19 -3.12 -9.02
CA ALA A 401 9.58 -2.53 -10.31
C ALA A 401 8.40 -1.92 -11.09
N ASN A 402 7.17 -2.28 -10.76
CA ASN A 402 5.96 -1.77 -11.40
C ASN A 402 5.31 -0.63 -10.63
N VAL A 403 5.78 -0.33 -9.41
CA VAL A 403 5.24 0.72 -8.57
C VAL A 403 5.84 2.07 -8.98
N ALA A 404 4.99 3.08 -9.15
CA ALA A 404 5.44 4.46 -9.30
C ALA A 404 5.77 5.01 -7.90
N LEU A 405 7.04 5.12 -7.59
CA LEU A 405 7.53 5.62 -6.30
C LEU A 405 8.00 7.07 -6.42
N PRO A 406 8.10 7.80 -5.29
CA PRO A 406 8.77 9.11 -5.28
C PRO A 406 10.19 9.03 -5.83
N ASP A 407 10.63 10.07 -6.56
CA ASP A 407 11.99 10.12 -7.14
C ASP A 407 13.10 10.03 -6.08
N ASP A 408 12.82 10.50 -4.86
CA ASP A 408 13.73 10.48 -3.72
C ASP A 408 13.58 9.24 -2.81
N TYR A 409 12.92 8.18 -3.29
CA TYR A 409 12.65 6.97 -2.51
C TYR A 409 13.89 6.37 -1.83
N CYS A 410 15.05 6.37 -2.49
CA CYS A 410 16.30 5.90 -1.89
C CYS A 410 16.70 6.73 -0.66
N SER A 411 16.47 8.05 -0.68
CA SER A 411 16.70 8.94 0.45
C SER A 411 15.70 8.68 1.58
N LEU A 412 14.42 8.53 1.24
CA LEU A 412 13.36 8.17 2.19
C LEU A 412 13.68 6.85 2.89
N LEU A 413 14.12 5.83 2.14
CA LEU A 413 14.48 4.51 2.68
C LEU A 413 15.56 4.59 3.77
N SER A 414 16.50 5.54 3.68
CA SER A 414 17.55 5.75 4.67
C SER A 414 17.06 6.40 5.97
N THR A 415 15.95 7.15 5.92
CA THR A 415 15.45 7.98 7.03
C THR A 415 14.19 7.43 7.72
N MET A 416 13.53 6.44 7.13
CA MET A 416 12.27 5.84 7.60
C MET A 416 12.33 5.32 9.04
N ARG A 417 13.44 4.68 9.41
CA ARG A 417 13.58 3.99 10.71
C ARG A 417 13.28 4.89 11.90
N SER A 418 13.76 6.14 11.89
CA SER A 418 13.57 7.06 13.02
C SER A 418 12.12 7.39 13.27
N ARG A 419 11.28 7.32 12.24
CA ARG A 419 9.86 7.68 12.23
C ARG A 419 8.90 6.51 12.38
N GLU A 420 9.38 5.32 12.72
CA GLU A 420 8.60 4.06 12.80
C GLU A 420 8.00 3.65 11.44
N ILE A 421 8.76 3.85 10.39
CA ILE A 421 8.39 3.41 9.04
C ILE A 421 9.40 2.38 8.56
N SER A 422 8.94 1.35 7.86
CA SER A 422 9.78 0.34 7.22
C SER A 422 9.24 -0.06 5.86
N SER A 423 10.09 -0.65 5.03
CA SER A 423 9.72 -1.10 3.69
C SER A 423 10.14 -2.54 3.45
N ILE A 424 9.23 -3.36 2.94
CA ILE A 424 9.48 -4.70 2.40
C ILE A 424 9.46 -4.58 0.89
N ILE A 425 10.64 -4.61 0.28
CA ILE A 425 10.84 -4.41 -1.15
C ILE A 425 10.95 -5.77 -1.81
N ILE A 426 10.03 -6.08 -2.73
CA ILE A 426 9.96 -7.39 -3.38
C ILE A 426 10.28 -7.23 -4.87
N ILE A 427 11.36 -7.86 -5.31
CA ILE A 427 11.84 -7.84 -6.69
C ILE A 427 11.94 -9.25 -7.27
N GLN A 428 11.92 -9.34 -8.59
CA GLN A 428 12.15 -10.61 -9.27
C GLN A 428 13.64 -10.91 -9.44
N ASN A 429 14.45 -9.88 -9.67
CA ASN A 429 15.89 -9.96 -9.86
C ASN A 429 16.56 -8.58 -9.71
N PHE A 430 17.87 -8.54 -9.56
CA PHE A 430 18.62 -7.29 -9.42
C PHE A 430 18.67 -6.44 -10.68
N ALA A 431 18.44 -7.02 -11.86
CA ALA A 431 18.37 -6.26 -13.11
C ALA A 431 17.22 -5.23 -13.06
N GLN A 432 16.12 -5.52 -12.34
CA GLN A 432 15.04 -4.57 -12.12
C GLN A 432 15.49 -3.33 -11.33
N LEU A 433 16.26 -3.51 -10.25
CA LEU A 433 16.81 -2.37 -9.48
C LEU A 433 17.79 -1.54 -10.32
N LYS A 434 18.65 -2.21 -11.09
CA LYS A 434 19.60 -1.54 -11.99
C LYS A 434 18.89 -0.74 -13.07
N ALA A 435 17.78 -1.24 -13.60
CA ALA A 435 16.97 -0.52 -14.58
C ALA A 435 16.28 0.72 -13.98
N LEU A 436 15.81 0.63 -12.72
CA LEU A 436 15.13 1.73 -12.03
C LEU A 436 16.09 2.82 -11.55
N PHE A 437 17.18 2.44 -10.90
CA PHE A 437 18.06 3.36 -10.17
C PHE A 437 19.45 3.51 -10.81
N LYS A 438 19.69 2.86 -11.96
CA LYS A 438 20.99 2.95 -12.69
C LYS A 438 22.19 2.79 -11.75
N ASP A 439 23.03 3.80 -11.65
CA ASP A 439 24.27 3.78 -10.87
C ASP A 439 24.04 3.80 -9.34
N THR A 440 22.83 4.17 -8.89
CA THR A 440 22.48 4.25 -7.46
C THR A 440 21.73 3.04 -6.92
N TRP A 441 21.59 1.98 -7.71
CA TRP A 441 20.80 0.79 -7.35
C TRP A 441 21.25 0.09 -6.05
N GLU A 442 22.55 0.14 -5.73
CA GLU A 442 23.12 -0.44 -4.51
C GLU A 442 22.64 0.25 -3.23
N THR A 443 22.12 1.46 -3.35
CA THR A 443 21.52 2.17 -2.23
C THR A 443 20.31 1.42 -1.63
N VAL A 444 19.55 0.70 -2.45
CA VAL A 444 18.39 -0.08 -1.99
C VAL A 444 18.81 -1.24 -1.10
N PRO A 445 19.64 -2.22 -1.55
CA PRO A 445 20.11 -3.29 -0.67
C PRO A 445 20.96 -2.76 0.49
N GLY A 446 21.72 -1.65 0.29
CA GLY A 446 22.52 -1.03 1.35
C GLY A 446 21.70 -0.43 2.49
N ASN A 447 20.44 -0.06 2.26
CA ASN A 447 19.50 0.42 3.28
C ASN A 447 18.54 -0.66 3.79
N CYS A 448 18.73 -1.94 3.42
CA CYS A 448 17.96 -3.08 3.93
C CYS A 448 18.88 -3.93 4.80
N ASP A 449 18.68 -3.91 6.13
CA ASP A 449 19.45 -4.74 7.04
C ASP A 449 19.16 -6.24 6.89
N THR A 450 18.08 -6.57 6.20
CA THR A 450 17.67 -7.95 5.88
C THR A 450 17.51 -8.12 4.38
N PHE A 451 18.13 -9.16 3.82
CA PHE A 451 17.94 -9.59 2.44
C PHE A 451 17.55 -11.06 2.40
N ILE A 452 16.45 -11.39 1.69
CA ILE A 452 15.94 -12.76 1.54
C ILE A 452 15.98 -13.14 0.07
N TYR A 453 16.68 -14.24 -0.23
CA TYR A 453 16.74 -14.83 -1.58
C TYR A 453 15.89 -16.10 -1.63
N LEU A 454 14.89 -16.10 -2.50
CA LEU A 454 13.91 -17.19 -2.67
C LEU A 454 14.20 -18.10 -3.88
N GLY A 455 15.27 -17.86 -4.60
CA GLY A 455 15.57 -18.55 -5.85
C GLY A 455 15.19 -17.75 -7.11
N GLY A 456 15.82 -18.05 -8.21
CA GLY A 456 15.60 -17.38 -9.49
C GLY A 456 16.53 -17.90 -10.58
N ASN A 457 16.45 -17.35 -11.79
CA ASN A 457 17.23 -17.79 -12.95
C ASN A 457 18.15 -16.70 -13.53
N GLU A 458 18.24 -15.53 -12.91
CA GLU A 458 18.99 -14.40 -13.44
C GLU A 458 20.44 -14.41 -12.95
N GLN A 459 21.40 -14.39 -13.88
CA GLN A 459 22.81 -14.62 -13.62
C GLN A 459 23.45 -13.54 -12.71
N SER A 460 23.09 -12.27 -12.88
CA SER A 460 23.68 -11.22 -12.04
C SER A 460 23.24 -11.32 -10.57
N THR A 461 22.03 -11.79 -10.35
CA THR A 461 21.52 -12.11 -9.01
C THR A 461 22.28 -13.28 -8.38
N HIS A 462 22.53 -14.35 -9.13
CA HIS A 462 23.31 -15.49 -8.61
C HIS A 462 24.73 -15.08 -8.19
N LYS A 463 25.39 -14.24 -9.00
CA LYS A 463 26.72 -13.72 -8.67
C LYS A 463 26.68 -12.87 -7.40
N TYR A 464 25.72 -11.96 -7.31
CA TYR A 464 25.55 -11.09 -6.14
C TYR A 464 25.34 -11.92 -4.86
N VAL A 465 24.44 -12.91 -4.88
CA VAL A 465 24.18 -13.79 -3.74
C VAL A 465 25.41 -14.62 -3.38
N SER A 466 26.13 -15.17 -4.36
CA SER A 466 27.36 -15.93 -4.14
C SER A 466 28.47 -15.06 -3.50
N GLU A 467 28.62 -13.83 -3.95
CA GLU A 467 29.58 -12.87 -3.39
C GLU A 467 29.22 -12.49 -1.94
N LEU A 468 27.94 -12.30 -1.63
CA LEU A 468 27.47 -12.04 -0.25
C LEU A 468 27.67 -13.25 0.68
N LEU A 469 27.56 -14.47 0.18
CA LEU A 469 27.83 -15.70 0.94
C LEU A 469 29.29 -15.83 1.33
N GLY A 470 30.18 -15.21 0.57
CA GLY A 470 31.61 -15.21 0.83
C GLY A 470 32.32 -16.53 0.54
N LYS A 471 33.58 -16.60 0.97
CA LYS A 471 34.46 -17.76 0.75
C LYS A 471 34.81 -18.43 2.07
N GLY A 472 34.88 -19.75 2.04
CA GLY A 472 35.42 -20.58 3.11
C GLY A 472 36.72 -21.27 2.67
N THR A 473 37.56 -21.56 3.62
CA THR A 473 38.77 -22.35 3.40
C THR A 473 38.43 -23.83 3.48
N ILE A 474 38.81 -24.58 2.46
CA ILE A 474 38.62 -26.03 2.41
C ILE A 474 39.97 -26.74 2.25
N ASP A 475 40.09 -27.95 2.84
CA ASP A 475 41.25 -28.79 2.70
C ASP A 475 41.27 -29.42 1.31
N LYS A 476 42.38 -29.23 0.61
CA LYS A 476 42.66 -29.88 -0.68
C LYS A 476 43.69 -31.00 -0.46
N LYS A 477 43.27 -32.22 -0.71
CA LYS A 477 44.20 -33.39 -0.72
C LYS A 477 44.50 -33.74 -2.18
N SER A 478 45.80 -33.68 -2.54
CA SER A 478 46.26 -34.22 -3.82
C SER A 478 47.17 -35.42 -3.55
N SER A 479 46.87 -36.54 -4.21
CA SER A 479 47.71 -37.71 -4.18
C SER A 479 48.30 -37.95 -5.57
N GLY A 480 49.61 -38.01 -5.67
CA GLY A 480 50.34 -38.43 -6.89
C GLY A 480 50.92 -39.82 -6.67
N GLU A 481 50.57 -40.76 -7.55
CA GLU A 481 51.15 -42.10 -7.54
C GLU A 481 51.88 -42.29 -8.86
N THR A 482 53.21 -42.50 -8.80
CA THR A 482 54.03 -42.83 -9.96
C THR A 482 54.23 -44.34 -9.98
N LYS A 483 53.65 -45.04 -11.00
CA LYS A 483 53.83 -46.47 -11.21
C LYS A 483 55.12 -46.71 -12.02
N GLY A 484 56.17 -47.19 -11.35
CA GLY A 484 57.47 -47.58 -11.93
C GLY A 484 58.28 -48.45 -10.96
N ARG A 485 59.44 -48.98 -11.40
CA ARG A 485 60.27 -49.87 -10.61
C ARG A 485 60.83 -49.25 -9.30
N GLN A 486 60.66 -47.90 -9.14
CA GLN A 486 60.86 -47.13 -7.93
C GLN A 486 59.64 -46.22 -7.73
N GLY A 487 58.45 -46.81 -7.50
CA GLY A 487 57.25 -46.09 -7.26
C GLY A 487 57.32 -45.17 -6.04
N SER A 488 56.98 -43.89 -6.18
CA SER A 488 56.82 -42.96 -5.06
C SER A 488 55.37 -42.51 -4.93
N SER A 489 54.84 -42.44 -3.73
CA SER A 489 53.56 -41.90 -3.43
C SER A 489 53.77 -40.60 -2.64
N SER A 490 53.31 -39.48 -3.19
CA SER A 490 53.27 -38.18 -2.48
C SER A 490 51.84 -37.81 -2.12
N ARG A 491 51.64 -37.39 -0.89
CA ARG A 491 50.38 -36.80 -0.42
C ARG A 491 50.67 -35.37 -0.03
N ASN A 492 50.13 -34.43 -0.81
CA ASN A 492 50.18 -33.02 -0.46
C ASN A 492 48.84 -32.58 0.14
N TYR A 493 48.95 -31.90 1.27
CA TYR A 493 47.84 -31.22 1.92
C TYR A 493 48.01 -29.74 1.64
N ASP A 494 46.99 -29.14 1.06
CA ASP A 494 46.93 -27.72 0.71
C ASP A 494 45.59 -27.19 1.07
N VAL A 495 45.44 -25.89 1.26
CA VAL A 495 44.17 -25.22 1.54
C VAL A 495 43.74 -24.41 0.33
N LEU A 496 42.46 -24.40 0.05
CA LEU A 496 41.86 -23.71 -1.09
C LEU A 496 40.67 -22.86 -0.65
N GLY A 497 40.62 -21.62 -1.15
CA GLY A 497 39.44 -20.79 -1.01
C GLY A 497 38.33 -21.26 -1.95
N ARG A 498 37.14 -21.57 -1.40
CA ARG A 498 35.95 -21.90 -2.16
C ARG A 498 34.79 -21.00 -1.75
N GLU A 499 34.04 -20.50 -2.69
CA GLU A 499 32.77 -19.83 -2.42
C GLU A 499 31.84 -20.78 -1.64
N LEU A 500 31.16 -20.27 -0.61
CA LEU A 500 30.24 -21.08 0.21
C LEU A 500 29.20 -21.74 -0.68
N PHE A 501 28.59 -20.94 -1.61
CA PHE A 501 27.85 -21.42 -2.77
C PHE A 501 28.36 -20.71 -4.01
N THR A 502 28.74 -21.45 -5.03
CA THR A 502 29.04 -20.88 -6.34
C THR A 502 27.77 -20.36 -7.02
N PRO A 503 27.85 -19.44 -7.98
CA PRO A 503 26.67 -18.95 -8.70
C PRO A 503 25.81 -20.06 -9.31
N ASP A 504 26.44 -21.17 -9.73
CA ASP A 504 25.72 -22.34 -10.25
C ASP A 504 24.96 -23.09 -9.15
N GLU A 505 25.51 -23.17 -7.95
CA GLU A 505 24.85 -23.77 -6.79
C GLU A 505 23.71 -22.89 -6.27
N VAL A 506 23.90 -21.55 -6.28
CA VAL A 506 22.84 -20.59 -5.97
C VAL A 506 21.66 -20.76 -6.94
N ARG A 507 21.91 -20.96 -8.22
CA ARG A 507 20.90 -21.23 -9.24
C ARG A 507 20.10 -22.51 -8.94
N LYS A 508 20.75 -23.52 -8.35
CA LYS A 508 20.16 -24.84 -8.03
C LYS A 508 19.54 -24.89 -6.63
N LEU A 509 19.37 -23.76 -5.96
CA LEU A 509 18.72 -23.71 -4.65
C LEU A 509 17.36 -24.41 -4.71
N ASP A 510 17.12 -25.32 -3.76
CA ASP A 510 15.84 -26.02 -3.65
C ASP A 510 14.68 -25.03 -3.48
N ASN A 511 13.60 -25.21 -4.24
CA ASN A 511 12.43 -24.32 -4.21
C ASN A 511 11.76 -24.22 -2.82
N LYS A 512 12.02 -25.15 -1.92
CA LYS A 512 11.50 -25.11 -0.54
C LYS A 512 12.38 -24.26 0.39
N LYS A 513 13.59 -23.90 -0.06
CA LYS A 513 14.58 -23.18 0.76
C LYS A 513 14.69 -21.72 0.38
N CYS A 514 15.15 -20.93 1.35
CA CYS A 514 15.57 -19.54 1.17
C CYS A 514 16.92 -19.31 1.82
N ILE A 515 17.62 -18.27 1.37
CA ILE A 515 18.85 -17.78 1.99
C ILE A 515 18.54 -16.39 2.55
N ILE A 516 18.87 -16.19 3.83
CA ILE A 516 18.60 -14.95 4.54
C ILE A 516 19.92 -14.34 4.97
N PHE A 517 20.10 -13.07 4.67
CA PHE A 517 21.21 -12.25 5.11
C PHE A 517 20.67 -11.20 6.09
N ILE A 518 21.23 -11.13 7.29
CA ILE A 518 20.87 -10.14 8.30
C ILE A 518 22.16 -9.48 8.76
N ARG A 519 22.19 -8.17 8.80
CA ARG A 519 23.37 -7.42 9.23
C ARG A 519 23.84 -7.87 10.62
N GLY A 520 25.10 -8.29 10.73
CA GLY A 520 25.71 -8.75 11.98
C GLY A 520 25.59 -10.26 12.24
N PHE A 521 25.06 -11.04 11.29
CA PHE A 521 24.95 -12.49 11.36
C PHE A 521 25.57 -13.15 10.13
N ASP A 522 26.05 -14.37 10.29
CA ASP A 522 26.37 -15.23 9.15
C ASP A 522 25.10 -15.53 8.33
N PRO A 523 25.22 -15.80 7.01
CA PRO A 523 24.08 -16.17 6.19
C PRO A 523 23.30 -17.37 6.75
N ILE A 524 21.99 -17.36 6.63
CA ILE A 524 21.11 -18.41 7.11
C ILE A 524 20.50 -19.13 5.92
N MET A 525 20.55 -20.45 5.90
CA MET A 525 19.77 -21.27 4.98
C MET A 525 18.66 -21.95 5.74
N ASP A 526 17.41 -21.66 5.37
CA ASP A 526 16.23 -22.24 6.02
C ASP A 526 15.15 -22.62 4.98
N ASN A 527 14.08 -23.27 5.46
CA ASN A 527 12.92 -23.52 4.63
C ASN A 527 12.05 -22.26 4.56
N LYS A 528 11.43 -22.04 3.42
CA LYS A 528 10.40 -21.01 3.26
C LYS A 528 9.23 -21.28 4.21
N TYR A 529 8.63 -20.22 4.75
CA TYR A 529 7.48 -20.37 5.65
C TYR A 529 6.25 -20.90 4.89
N ILE A 530 5.63 -21.95 5.40
CA ILE A 530 4.43 -22.52 4.78
C ILE A 530 3.18 -21.85 5.37
N PRO A 531 2.42 -21.05 4.58
CA PRO A 531 1.26 -20.29 5.08
C PRO A 531 0.20 -21.14 5.77
N PHE A 532 0.00 -22.39 5.32
CA PHE A 532 -0.96 -23.33 5.91
C PHE A 532 -0.69 -23.66 7.38
N ALA A 533 0.54 -23.47 7.85
CA ALA A 533 0.92 -23.67 9.24
C ALA A 533 0.57 -22.48 10.14
N HIS A 534 0.20 -21.33 9.56
CA HIS A 534 -0.10 -20.13 10.34
C HIS A 534 -1.47 -20.28 11.04
N PRO A 535 -1.60 -19.93 12.34
CA PRO A 535 -2.86 -20.09 13.08
C PRO A 535 -4.05 -19.36 12.44
N MET A 536 -3.79 -18.20 11.83
CA MET A 536 -4.82 -17.38 11.18
C MET A 536 -5.15 -17.80 9.74
N PHE A 537 -4.47 -18.80 9.18
CA PHE A 537 -4.69 -19.21 7.79
C PHE A 537 -6.16 -19.53 7.49
N LYS A 538 -6.86 -20.17 8.42
CA LYS A 538 -8.30 -20.51 8.27
C LYS A 538 -9.22 -19.29 8.15
N GLN A 539 -8.77 -18.12 8.58
CA GLN A 539 -9.54 -16.88 8.44
C GLN A 539 -9.34 -16.22 7.08
N THR A 540 -8.30 -16.60 6.34
CA THR A 540 -8.08 -16.12 4.97
C THR A 540 -9.01 -16.84 3.99
N ALA A 541 -9.32 -16.21 2.85
CA ALA A 541 -10.12 -16.88 1.82
C ALA A 541 -9.45 -18.14 1.26
N ASP A 542 -8.12 -18.18 1.20
CA ASP A 542 -7.34 -19.35 0.79
C ASP A 542 -7.49 -20.52 1.80
N GLY A 543 -7.74 -20.21 3.06
CA GLY A 543 -7.98 -21.18 4.14
C GLY A 543 -9.46 -21.53 4.36
N GLY A 544 -10.36 -21.05 3.50
CA GLY A 544 -11.80 -21.28 3.59
C GLY A 544 -12.59 -20.19 4.33
N GLY A 545 -11.94 -19.08 4.72
CA GLY A 545 -12.59 -17.88 5.24
C GLY A 545 -13.36 -17.10 4.16
N LYS A 546 -14.04 -16.06 4.55
CA LYS A 546 -14.77 -15.20 3.60
C LYS A 546 -13.79 -14.38 2.75
N PRO A 547 -13.93 -14.36 1.42
CA PRO A 547 -13.17 -13.43 0.58
C PRO A 547 -13.59 -12.00 0.89
N TYR A 548 -12.62 -11.09 0.88
CA TYR A 548 -12.94 -9.68 1.00
C TYR A 548 -13.54 -9.15 -0.29
N VAL A 549 -14.63 -8.43 -0.15
CA VAL A 549 -15.23 -7.64 -1.22
C VAL A 549 -15.30 -6.22 -0.71
N HIS A 550 -14.60 -5.31 -1.37
CA HIS A 550 -14.71 -3.90 -1.06
C HIS A 550 -16.03 -3.39 -1.61
N HIS A 551 -16.89 -2.96 -0.73
CA HIS A 551 -18.10 -2.25 -1.10
C HIS A 551 -17.80 -0.77 -0.93
N MET A 552 -18.11 0.01 -1.95
CA MET A 552 -18.29 1.45 -1.76
C MET A 552 -19.19 1.63 -0.54
N SER A 553 -18.87 2.56 0.33
CA SER A 553 -19.76 2.86 1.45
C SER A 553 -21.13 3.14 0.83
N SER A 554 -22.20 2.60 1.42
CA SER A 554 -23.56 2.84 0.99
C SER A 554 -23.98 4.32 1.08
N ASN A 555 -23.15 5.16 1.68
CA ASN A 555 -23.13 6.62 1.59
C ASN A 555 -22.33 7.13 0.38
N ASN A 556 -21.93 6.24 -0.52
CA ASN A 556 -21.53 6.55 -1.90
C ASN A 556 -22.70 6.68 -2.88
N GLU A 557 -23.88 6.92 -2.45
CA GLU A 557 -24.53 8.09 -3.01
C GLU A 557 -23.42 9.13 -3.00
N VAL A 558 -22.98 9.60 -4.15
CA VAL A 558 -22.18 10.79 -4.23
C VAL A 558 -23.05 11.86 -3.60
N VAL A 559 -22.99 11.91 -2.30
CA VAL A 559 -23.11 13.15 -1.60
C VAL A 559 -21.79 13.83 -1.93
N GLY A 560 -21.66 14.23 -3.16
CA GLY A 560 -20.95 15.45 -3.45
C GLY A 560 -21.51 16.37 -2.37
N PRO A 561 -20.70 17.12 -1.64
CA PRO A 561 -21.16 17.92 -0.53
C PRO A 561 -22.45 18.53 -1.02
N PRO A 562 -23.55 18.38 -0.27
CA PRO A 562 -24.86 18.77 -0.82
C PRO A 562 -24.58 20.07 -1.50
N TYR A 563 -24.65 20.06 -2.82
CA TYR A 563 -24.25 21.24 -3.56
C TYR A 563 -24.93 22.32 -2.80
N GLU A 564 -24.16 23.24 -2.20
CA GLU A 564 -24.78 24.41 -1.62
C GLU A 564 -25.34 25.25 -2.78
N ILE A 565 -26.19 24.65 -3.59
CA ILE A 565 -27.21 25.32 -4.36
C ILE A 565 -28.06 26.14 -3.39
N LEU A 566 -28.15 25.67 -2.16
CA LEU A 566 -28.74 26.37 -1.06
C LEU A 566 -27.61 26.97 -0.20
N SER A 567 -27.38 28.26 -0.32
CA SER A 567 -26.60 28.99 0.69
C SER A 567 -27.11 28.62 2.08
N GLN A 568 -26.28 28.71 3.12
CA GLN A 568 -26.75 28.50 4.50
C GLN A 568 -28.05 29.27 4.80
N LYS A 569 -28.21 30.47 4.22
CA LYS A 569 -29.44 31.25 4.27
C LYS A 569 -30.65 30.55 3.65
N ALA A 570 -30.44 29.84 2.53
CA ALA A 570 -31.52 29.09 1.89
C ALA A 570 -31.89 27.86 2.73
N LEU A 571 -30.92 27.14 3.28
CA LEU A 571 -31.16 26.03 4.21
C LEU A 571 -31.88 26.46 5.47
N GLU A 572 -31.50 27.60 6.05
CA GLU A 572 -32.21 28.19 7.20
C GLU A 572 -33.62 28.61 6.80
N HIS A 573 -33.81 29.18 5.64
CA HIS A 573 -35.12 29.53 5.10
C HIS A 573 -36.01 28.29 4.92
N TYR A 574 -35.53 27.21 4.34
CA TYR A 574 -36.29 25.97 4.21
C TYR A 574 -36.61 25.32 5.56
N LYS A 575 -35.72 25.38 6.54
CA LYS A 575 -36.01 24.93 7.89
C LYS A 575 -37.16 25.75 8.51
N GLN A 576 -37.14 27.07 8.32
CA GLN A 576 -38.20 27.96 8.81
C GLN A 576 -39.54 27.69 8.10
N LEU A 577 -39.55 27.41 6.81
CA LEU A 577 -40.76 27.02 6.06
C LEU A 577 -41.33 25.71 6.60
N LYS A 578 -40.47 24.71 6.82
CA LYS A 578 -40.87 23.42 7.36
C LYS A 578 -41.40 23.53 8.80
N GLU A 579 -40.81 24.40 9.63
CA GLU A 579 -41.30 24.71 10.98
C GLU A 579 -42.64 25.42 10.96
N LYS A 580 -42.96 26.18 9.88
CA LYS A 580 -44.24 26.80 9.65
C LYS A 580 -45.32 25.88 9.09
N GLY A 581 -44.95 24.61 8.82
CA GLY A 581 -45.81 23.60 8.24
C GLY A 581 -46.03 23.77 6.73
N GLU A 582 -45.15 24.52 6.03
CA GLU A 582 -45.16 24.61 4.57
C GLU A 582 -44.48 23.42 3.94
N ASN A 583 -45.05 22.86 2.88
CA ASN A 583 -44.46 21.76 2.11
C ASN A 583 -43.24 22.26 1.33
N VAL A 584 -42.15 21.52 1.40
CA VAL A 584 -40.93 21.80 0.63
C VAL A 584 -40.69 20.63 -0.32
N TYR A 585 -40.70 20.92 -1.60
CA TYR A 585 -40.45 19.94 -2.66
C TYR A 585 -38.97 19.93 -3.03
N ILE A 586 -38.35 18.76 -3.00
CA ILE A 586 -36.93 18.58 -3.27
C ILE A 586 -36.76 17.46 -4.30
N ASP A 587 -36.22 17.79 -5.46
CA ASP A 587 -35.74 16.77 -6.41
C ASP A 587 -34.35 16.34 -6.01
N LYS A 588 -34.15 15.04 -5.87
CA LYS A 588 -32.85 14.44 -5.47
C LYS A 588 -32.16 13.94 -6.73
N LEU A 589 -31.11 14.64 -7.10
CA LEU A 589 -30.21 14.23 -8.17
C LEU A 589 -28.94 13.66 -7.63
N THR A 590 -28.43 12.62 -8.25
CA THR A 590 -27.05 12.22 -8.06
C THR A 590 -26.13 13.25 -8.70
N TYR A 591 -24.87 13.30 -8.23
CA TYR A 591 -23.86 14.18 -8.83
C TYR A 591 -23.71 13.95 -10.34
N GLU A 592 -23.70 12.68 -10.75
CA GLU A 592 -23.57 12.27 -12.15
C GLU A 592 -24.76 12.75 -12.98
N GLU A 593 -25.97 12.61 -12.47
CA GLU A 593 -27.18 13.13 -13.11
C GLU A 593 -27.12 14.65 -13.21
N PHE A 594 -26.74 15.35 -12.13
CA PHE A 594 -26.61 16.80 -12.14
C PHE A 594 -25.57 17.29 -13.17
N MET A 595 -24.42 16.62 -13.27
CA MET A 595 -23.36 16.98 -14.23
C MET A 595 -23.74 16.68 -15.68
N MET A 596 -24.68 15.75 -15.93
CA MET A 596 -25.15 15.41 -17.25
C MET A 596 -26.40 16.22 -17.69
N ILE A 597 -27.06 16.86 -16.75
CA ILE A 597 -28.26 17.65 -17.01
C ILE A 597 -27.86 18.95 -17.70
N GLY A 598 -28.41 19.18 -18.91
CA GLY A 598 -28.30 20.47 -19.57
C GLY A 598 -29.24 21.53 -18.98
N ASP A 599 -28.95 22.81 -19.23
CA ASP A 599 -29.74 23.96 -18.71
C ASP A 599 -31.25 23.85 -18.98
N LYS A 600 -31.62 23.26 -20.12
CA LYS A 600 -33.04 23.06 -20.48
C LYS A 600 -33.72 21.99 -19.62
N GLU A 601 -33.02 20.92 -19.32
CA GLU A 601 -33.55 19.84 -18.50
C GLU A 601 -33.64 20.28 -17.02
N LEU A 602 -32.64 21.02 -16.52
CA LEU A 602 -32.72 21.63 -15.22
C LEU A 602 -33.91 22.56 -15.05
N GLY A 603 -34.16 23.40 -16.08
CA GLY A 603 -35.32 24.28 -16.11
C GLY A 603 -36.64 23.51 -16.09
N TRP A 604 -36.74 22.42 -16.86
CA TRP A 604 -37.89 21.56 -16.88
C TRP A 604 -38.19 20.85 -15.57
N ARG A 605 -37.14 20.39 -14.88
CA ARG A 605 -37.28 19.79 -13.54
C ARG A 605 -37.81 20.77 -12.51
N PHE A 606 -37.33 22.02 -12.50
CA PHE A 606 -37.93 23.07 -11.69
C PHE A 606 -39.40 23.31 -11.98
N GLN A 607 -39.78 23.32 -13.26
CA GLN A 607 -41.17 23.46 -13.66
C GLN A 607 -42.05 22.29 -13.16
N MET A 608 -41.53 21.06 -13.18
CA MET A 608 -42.25 19.90 -12.63
C MET A 608 -42.47 20.00 -11.14
N LEU A 609 -41.50 20.50 -10.36
CA LEU A 609 -41.65 20.72 -8.94
C LEU A 609 -42.74 21.80 -8.65
N ASP A 610 -42.75 22.86 -9.41
CA ASP A 610 -43.79 23.90 -9.33
C ASP A 610 -45.18 23.34 -9.66
N GLU A 611 -45.31 22.51 -10.69
CA GLU A 611 -46.54 21.84 -11.04
C GLU A 611 -47.02 20.86 -9.94
N GLN A 612 -46.09 20.14 -9.32
CA GLN A 612 -46.40 19.25 -8.19
C GLN A 612 -46.90 20.05 -6.98
N GLU A 613 -46.21 21.14 -6.63
CA GLU A 613 -46.66 22.04 -5.59
C GLU A 613 -48.05 22.59 -5.83
N GLN A 614 -48.36 23.00 -7.05
CA GLN A 614 -49.68 23.51 -7.43
C GLN A 614 -50.76 22.43 -7.29
N LYS A 615 -50.46 21.17 -7.71
CA LYS A 615 -51.38 20.03 -7.54
C LYS A 615 -51.65 19.72 -6.09
N ASP A 616 -50.63 19.73 -5.24
CA ASP A 616 -50.79 19.43 -3.81
C ASP A 616 -51.56 20.54 -3.09
N ARG A 617 -51.32 21.80 -3.43
CA ARG A 617 -52.13 22.94 -2.94
C ARG A 617 -53.61 22.80 -3.34
N PHE A 618 -53.88 22.46 -4.61
CA PHE A 618 -55.22 22.26 -5.10
C PHE A 618 -55.94 21.10 -4.38
N ASN A 619 -55.22 19.97 -4.16
CA ASN A 619 -55.77 18.81 -3.45
C ASN A 619 -56.05 19.13 -1.94
N ALA A 620 -55.14 19.88 -1.30
CA ALA A 620 -55.33 20.31 0.05
C ALA A 620 -56.54 21.26 0.23
N GLU A 621 -56.78 22.17 -0.72
CA GLU A 621 -57.95 23.06 -0.74
C GLU A 621 -59.28 22.30 -0.98
N GLN A 622 -59.21 21.15 -1.63
CA GLN A 622 -60.37 20.27 -1.89
C GLN A 622 -60.67 19.32 -0.72
N GLY A 623 -59.86 19.29 0.34
CA GLY A 623 -60.07 18.45 1.54
C GLY A 623 -59.86 16.96 1.31
N GLN A 624 -59.13 16.57 0.25
CA GLN A 624 -58.68 15.22 0.05
C GLN A 624 -57.39 15.00 0.86
N GLU A 625 -57.46 14.11 1.86
CA GLU A 625 -56.24 13.62 2.55
C GLU A 625 -55.33 13.00 1.48
N LEU A 626 -54.07 13.44 1.44
CA LEU A 626 -53.05 12.84 0.65
C LEU A 626 -52.91 11.37 1.08
N GLU A 627 -53.32 10.45 0.21
CA GLU A 627 -52.88 9.06 0.26
C GLU A 627 -51.34 9.10 0.14
N TYR A 628 -50.65 9.05 1.27
CA TYR A 628 -49.23 8.73 1.28
C TYR A 628 -49.08 7.37 0.60
N SER A 629 -48.40 7.36 -0.50
CA SER A 629 -48.26 6.22 -1.41
C SER A 629 -47.92 4.93 -0.66
N GLU A 630 -48.56 3.85 -1.04
CA GLU A 630 -48.35 2.47 -0.61
C GLU A 630 -46.87 2.03 -0.61
N GLU A 631 -45.97 2.74 -1.30
CA GLU A 631 -44.52 2.46 -1.31
C GLU A 631 -43.85 2.49 0.07
N SER A 632 -44.29 3.29 1.03
CA SER A 632 -43.70 3.30 2.38
C SER A 632 -44.15 2.14 3.25
N GLU A 633 -45.36 1.62 3.06
CA GLU A 633 -45.87 0.41 3.75
C GLU A 633 -45.29 -0.87 3.12
N ILE A 634 -45.09 -0.89 1.81
CA ILE A 634 -44.50 -2.01 1.09
C ILE A 634 -43.04 -2.23 1.50
N THR A 635 -42.28 -1.15 1.65
CA THR A 635 -40.86 -1.24 2.05
C THR A 635 -40.71 -1.71 3.51
N ASP A 636 -41.65 -1.45 4.39
CA ASP A 636 -41.60 -1.92 5.77
C ASP A 636 -41.97 -3.39 5.90
N LYS A 637 -42.97 -3.87 5.18
CA LYS A 637 -43.33 -5.30 5.11
C LYS A 637 -42.21 -6.16 4.51
N ARG A 638 -41.48 -5.66 3.52
CA ARG A 638 -40.32 -6.34 2.92
C ARG A 638 -39.13 -6.48 3.86
N LYS A 639 -38.97 -5.59 4.83
CA LYS A 639 -37.93 -5.71 5.87
C LYS A 639 -38.20 -6.80 6.91
N GLU A 640 -39.45 -7.26 7.02
CA GLU A 640 -39.86 -8.34 7.92
C GLU A 640 -39.70 -9.74 7.32
N LEU A 641 -39.43 -9.85 6.00
CA LEU A 641 -39.21 -11.12 5.35
C LEU A 641 -37.91 -11.77 5.85
N PRO A 642 -37.90 -13.10 6.09
CA PRO A 642 -36.70 -13.82 6.47
C PRO A 642 -35.56 -13.60 5.46
N LYS A 643 -34.36 -13.40 5.94
CA LYS A 643 -33.18 -13.31 5.05
C LYS A 643 -32.95 -14.63 4.33
N ILE A 644 -32.76 -14.58 3.02
CA ILE A 644 -32.49 -15.75 2.21
C ILE A 644 -31.10 -16.34 2.54
N ASP A 645 -31.07 -17.62 2.87
CA ASP A 645 -29.82 -18.37 3.10
C ASP A 645 -29.08 -18.60 1.79
N GLY A 646 -27.94 -17.93 1.59
CA GLY A 646 -27.08 -18.05 0.42
C GLY A 646 -27.39 -17.03 -0.67
N LYS A 647 -27.04 -17.34 -1.93
CA LYS A 647 -27.25 -16.43 -3.07
C LYS A 647 -28.75 -16.25 -3.33
N ASP A 648 -29.23 -15.04 -3.40
CA ASP A 648 -30.61 -14.70 -3.71
C ASP A 648 -30.92 -15.15 -5.15
N THR A 649 -31.86 -16.08 -5.28
CA THR A 649 -32.34 -16.64 -6.56
C THR A 649 -33.83 -16.88 -6.47
N ILE A 650 -34.51 -16.91 -7.63
CA ILE A 650 -35.96 -17.15 -7.70
C ILE A 650 -36.34 -18.47 -6.99
N LEU A 651 -35.59 -19.54 -7.23
CA LEU A 651 -35.84 -20.84 -6.60
C LEU A 651 -35.68 -20.79 -5.08
N ARG A 652 -34.74 -20.03 -4.57
CA ARG A 652 -34.56 -19.91 -3.11
C ARG A 652 -35.63 -19.03 -2.48
N ARG A 653 -36.03 -17.95 -3.16
CA ARG A 653 -37.20 -17.17 -2.70
C ARG A 653 -38.45 -18.05 -2.63
N MET A 654 -38.73 -18.86 -3.66
CA MET A 654 -39.85 -19.80 -3.65
C MET A 654 -39.77 -20.86 -2.54
N ALA A 655 -38.56 -21.26 -2.15
CA ALA A 655 -38.38 -22.25 -1.10
C ALA A 655 -38.44 -21.70 0.34
N GLN A 656 -38.13 -20.42 0.51
CA GLN A 656 -37.96 -19.80 1.84
C GLN A 656 -39.04 -18.76 2.18
N TRP A 657 -39.76 -18.26 1.18
CA TRP A 657 -40.87 -17.32 1.36
C TRP A 657 -42.17 -17.94 0.88
N GLU A 658 -43.28 -17.52 1.47
CA GLU A 658 -44.61 -17.99 1.08
C GLU A 658 -45.15 -17.24 -0.12
N PHE A 659 -45.14 -17.85 -1.29
CA PHE A 659 -45.75 -17.32 -2.53
C PHE A 659 -47.04 -18.09 -2.85
N THR A 660 -48.00 -17.41 -3.45
CA THR A 660 -49.16 -18.06 -4.03
C THR A 660 -48.75 -18.89 -5.25
N LYS A 661 -49.56 -19.90 -5.57
CA LYS A 661 -49.26 -20.75 -6.72
C LYS A 661 -49.26 -19.97 -8.04
N GLU A 662 -50.08 -18.95 -8.15
CA GLU A 662 -50.18 -18.09 -9.33
C GLU A 662 -48.93 -17.18 -9.46
N GLN A 663 -48.37 -16.67 -8.35
CA GLN A 663 -47.12 -15.89 -8.36
C GLN A 663 -45.95 -16.78 -8.82
N GLN A 664 -45.87 -18.02 -8.34
CA GLN A 664 -44.82 -18.96 -8.73
C GLN A 664 -44.92 -19.34 -10.23
N GLU A 665 -46.12 -19.56 -10.72
CA GLU A 665 -46.36 -19.86 -12.14
C GLU A 665 -46.00 -18.67 -13.03
N GLU A 666 -46.27 -17.44 -12.60
CA GLU A 666 -45.94 -16.22 -13.39
C GLU A 666 -44.45 -15.97 -13.42
N ALA A 667 -43.72 -16.19 -12.30
CA ALA A 667 -42.27 -16.12 -12.27
C ALA A 667 -41.60 -17.16 -13.18
N GLN A 668 -42.17 -18.40 -13.23
CA GLN A 668 -41.72 -19.43 -14.15
C GLN A 668 -41.96 -19.07 -15.61
N LYS A 669 -43.11 -18.47 -15.95
CA LYS A 669 -43.35 -17.97 -17.28
C LYS A 669 -42.37 -16.87 -17.69
N ALA A 670 -42.08 -15.96 -16.79
CA ALA A 670 -41.06 -14.90 -17.02
C ALA A 670 -39.69 -15.49 -17.34
N MET A 671 -39.29 -16.55 -16.61
CA MET A 671 -38.04 -17.27 -16.89
C MET A 671 -38.05 -17.96 -18.27
N ILE A 672 -39.16 -18.59 -18.64
CA ILE A 672 -39.32 -19.28 -19.94
C ILE A 672 -39.23 -18.29 -21.12
N VAL A 673 -39.77 -17.10 -20.94
CA VAL A 673 -39.72 -16.03 -21.94
C VAL A 673 -38.34 -15.38 -22.04
N GLY A 674 -37.43 -15.67 -21.09
CA GLY A 674 -36.05 -15.19 -21.12
C GLY A 674 -35.85 -13.86 -20.39
N VAL A 675 -36.76 -13.45 -19.51
CA VAL A 675 -36.54 -12.30 -18.64
C VAL A 675 -35.32 -12.61 -17.74
N PRO A 676 -34.29 -11.76 -17.68
CA PRO A 676 -33.11 -11.98 -16.84
C PRO A 676 -33.49 -12.16 -15.37
N GLU A 677 -32.86 -13.12 -14.68
CA GLU A 677 -33.17 -13.47 -13.28
C GLU A 677 -33.11 -12.25 -12.35
N ASN A 678 -32.12 -11.38 -12.53
CA ASN A 678 -31.98 -10.16 -11.72
C ASN A 678 -33.20 -9.24 -11.87
N LYS A 679 -33.76 -9.15 -13.05
CA LYS A 679 -35.01 -8.36 -13.31
C LYS A 679 -36.25 -8.99 -12.69
N ILE A 680 -36.37 -10.32 -12.69
CA ILE A 680 -37.45 -11.02 -11.99
C ILE A 680 -37.35 -10.81 -10.51
N LEU A 681 -36.14 -10.87 -9.93
CA LEU A 681 -35.89 -10.67 -8.50
C LEU A 681 -36.27 -9.25 -8.01
N GLU A 682 -36.30 -8.24 -8.87
CA GLU A 682 -36.74 -6.86 -8.54
C GLU A 682 -38.18 -6.80 -8.06
N TYR A 683 -39.07 -7.59 -8.67
CA TYR A 683 -40.50 -7.59 -8.38
C TYR A 683 -41.04 -8.90 -7.77
N PHE A 684 -40.24 -9.95 -7.65
CA PHE A 684 -40.66 -11.25 -7.13
C PHE A 684 -40.63 -11.27 -5.59
N TYR A 685 -41.70 -10.71 -5.02
CA TYR A 685 -41.95 -10.67 -3.57
C TYR A 685 -43.36 -11.16 -3.26
N PRO A 686 -43.63 -11.75 -2.06
CA PRO A 686 -44.94 -12.25 -1.70
C PRO A 686 -46.06 -11.20 -1.66
N ASP A 687 -45.71 -9.94 -1.51
CA ASP A 687 -46.60 -8.79 -1.45
C ASP A 687 -46.97 -8.20 -2.82
N VAL A 688 -46.34 -8.67 -3.91
CA VAL A 688 -46.61 -8.16 -5.28
C VAL A 688 -47.74 -8.91 -5.91
N GLU A 689 -48.75 -8.18 -6.45
CA GLU A 689 -49.88 -8.74 -7.14
C GLU A 689 -49.48 -9.49 -8.43
N VAL A 690 -50.13 -10.63 -8.68
CA VAL A 690 -49.88 -11.47 -9.89
C VAL A 690 -50.02 -10.68 -11.17
N GLU A 691 -50.95 -9.76 -11.20
CA GLU A 691 -51.23 -8.92 -12.38
C GLU A 691 -50.07 -7.96 -12.69
N GLU A 692 -49.42 -7.42 -11.67
CA GLU A 692 -48.24 -6.57 -11.81
C GLU A 692 -47.05 -7.38 -12.34
N MET A 693 -46.83 -8.59 -11.81
CA MET A 693 -45.83 -9.51 -12.34
C MET A 693 -46.05 -9.87 -13.79
N ARG A 694 -47.30 -10.07 -14.18
CA ARG A 694 -47.70 -10.35 -15.57
C ARG A 694 -47.41 -9.18 -16.48
N GLN A 695 -47.74 -7.96 -16.09
CA GLN A 695 -47.47 -6.74 -16.85
C GLN A 695 -45.98 -6.56 -17.15
N VAL A 696 -45.10 -6.83 -16.16
CA VAL A 696 -43.65 -6.72 -16.35
C VAL A 696 -43.20 -7.74 -17.41
N ARG A 697 -43.64 -8.99 -17.35
CA ARG A 697 -43.33 -10.01 -18.36
C ARG A 697 -43.81 -9.62 -19.74
N GLU A 698 -45.07 -9.20 -19.88
CA GLU A 698 -45.65 -8.80 -21.18
C GLU A 698 -44.96 -7.59 -21.79
N ASN A 699 -44.55 -6.63 -20.97
CA ASN A 699 -43.76 -5.49 -21.44
C ASN A 699 -42.40 -5.94 -21.97
N PHE A 700 -41.76 -6.93 -21.34
CA PHE A 700 -40.50 -7.51 -21.81
C PHE A 700 -40.70 -8.28 -23.12
N GLU A 701 -41.79 -9.08 -23.26
CA GLU A 701 -42.14 -9.77 -24.50
C GLU A 701 -42.35 -8.78 -25.66
N LYS A 702 -43.06 -7.67 -25.41
CA LYS A 702 -43.30 -6.61 -26.41
C LYS A 702 -42.04 -5.86 -26.81
N ALA A 703 -41.06 -5.74 -25.88
CA ALA A 703 -39.78 -5.07 -26.15
C ALA A 703 -38.77 -5.98 -26.87
N SER A 704 -39.00 -7.31 -26.79
CA SER A 704 -38.10 -8.32 -27.38
C SER A 704 -38.63 -8.86 -28.72
N ALA A 705 -39.89 -8.57 -29.10
CA ALA A 705 -40.53 -8.83 -30.40
C ALA A 705 -40.32 -7.64 -31.36
#